data_8f2331c8ce05842de53141346ab6a806
#
_entry.id   8f2331c8ce05842de53141346ab6a806
#
_cell.length_a   1.000
_cell.length_b   1.000
_cell.length_c   1.000
_cell.angle_alpha   90.00
_cell.angle_beta   90.00
_cell.angle_gamma   90.00
#
_symmetry.space_group_name_H-M   'P 1'
#
loop_
_entity.id
_entity.type
_entity.pdbx_description
1 polymer ?
#
loop_
_entity_poly.entity_id
_entity_poly.type
_entity_poly.pdbx_seq_one_letter_code
_entity_poly.pdbx_strand_id
1 'polypeptide(L)'
;MTIEVLGDMPKVIGFEQETFIQILFRNNSYVEEKTLNDYQTMQGNKVQLSIVNKNKLPIIIGVQSEYIFDITLKGKYLGKSTEKVEFIFEDITYKVGINIDVTDSRIILPCNPTAYSRKDIDMQRLFELQNDPIVPGIRKGNKVQFPTVRLAQWNIPSQLTKCYWLENGKFNQNIITEVKENIKKLYPAAFEILTYENYKAKYHILLFMEEVEITAALQKYAQERIHFENAGEYLVLKIPNLSEQRPSLIAGDRIVVTDPPNCTKRLGECGRYEGIIHKVLANEVWLKFDPEFHSICGHWDYSVNFFNARMMYRKQHEVINEMWKKNRLGESFLFPYRDSLEYQPSKLKILSHDKINTDNTYEDNLKKDSNTLLPQPKIVQKIRWFNNILNLEQKSAVINILKGEGRPMPYIIYGPPGTGKTITMTESIIQVYKEFPKSKLLICAPTNSAVDMLLSKLVNSGLFNNSIMKRLVGYNHFISLSYNMDYDEYCVLPELDSSYNNGEIDSRLIKKQDILKLRIVLATEGTAGLLYMMGLKGGTFTHIFIDEAGQSTEPEMLLPLSFLDPYRDGQVVMAGDPKQLGPVVMSVLAKISGLGLSMLSRFINYPSYLRDTNIFPEHNGFNPKLITHLIQNYRALPEIVLNYNKLFYKSLLVPTILNDNAPERILLNNLNENAHWKIDCKGPVIVHGVVGEDSQDPSSPSWFNPHEAFQVLLYFTRLMKSGISADDIGIITPYASQVSKIHELLKMYHPDIKLPKTGTVEMFQGQERMIIIISIVRSKSTVGSEKDKKFNLGFLTAKERTNVALSRAKALLIIIGNPSTMQMNYYWKFILSQAIKNDNYIGCNVTEY
;
A
#
# COMPACT_ATOMS: atom_id res chain seq x y z
N MET A 1 -19.14 -24.15 49.44
CA MET A 1 -17.92 -24.81 48.93
C MET A 1 -16.97 -23.75 48.40
N THR A 2 -15.66 -23.82 48.67
CA THR A 2 -14.65 -22.94 48.10
C THR A 2 -13.77 -23.75 47.17
N ILE A 3 -13.36 -23.12 46.06
CA ILE A 3 -12.49 -23.75 45.03
C ILE A 3 -11.31 -22.83 44.79
N GLU A 4 -10.10 -23.36 44.89
CA GLU A 4 -8.84 -22.62 44.75
C GLU A 4 -7.89 -23.36 43.81
N VAL A 5 -7.27 -22.62 42.92
CA VAL A 5 -6.23 -23.15 42.01
C VAL A 5 -4.90 -23.05 42.74
N LEU A 6 -4.20 -24.18 42.91
CA LEU A 6 -2.94 -24.26 43.65
C LEU A 6 -1.74 -24.04 42.72
N GLY A 7 -0.73 -23.33 43.24
CA GLY A 7 0.56 -23.11 42.60
C GLY A 7 0.71 -21.72 41.97
N ASP A 8 1.86 -21.47 41.36
CA ASP A 8 2.20 -20.17 40.78
C ASP A 8 1.36 -19.88 39.53
N MET A 9 0.86 -18.66 39.44
CA MET A 9 0.07 -18.16 38.31
C MET A 9 0.74 -16.93 37.70
N PRO A 10 0.76 -16.81 36.36
CA PRO A 10 0.19 -17.71 35.35
C PRO A 10 0.97 -19.03 35.22
N LYS A 11 0.26 -20.13 34.98
CA LYS A 11 0.91 -21.42 34.71
C LYS A 11 1.53 -21.43 33.33
N VAL A 12 2.85 -21.58 33.26
CA VAL A 12 3.56 -21.70 32.00
C VAL A 12 3.46 -23.12 31.46
N ILE A 13 2.99 -23.25 30.22
CA ILE A 13 2.75 -24.54 29.56
C ILE A 13 3.47 -24.55 28.20
N GLY A 14 4.19 -25.64 27.89
CA GLY A 14 4.80 -25.82 26.58
C GLY A 14 3.72 -26.04 25.50
N PHE A 15 3.93 -25.48 24.31
CA PHE A 15 3.04 -25.71 23.18
C PHE A 15 2.98 -27.18 22.81
N GLU A 16 1.76 -27.73 22.69
CA GLU A 16 1.47 -29.17 22.52
C GLU A 16 1.96 -30.09 23.64
N GLN A 17 2.47 -29.53 24.75
CA GLN A 17 2.89 -30.30 25.93
C GLN A 17 1.77 -30.43 26.95
N GLU A 18 1.82 -31.52 27.74
CA GLU A 18 0.89 -31.77 28.83
C GLU A 18 1.45 -31.23 30.14
N THR A 19 0.58 -30.73 30.99
CA THR A 19 0.91 -30.25 32.34
C THR A 19 -0.20 -30.56 33.31
N PHE A 20 0.13 -30.57 34.61
CA PHE A 20 -0.85 -30.80 35.67
C PHE A 20 -1.14 -29.49 36.40
N ILE A 21 -2.41 -29.30 36.73
CA ILE A 21 -2.90 -28.22 37.60
C ILE A 21 -3.67 -28.84 38.72
N GLN A 22 -3.37 -28.42 39.93
CA GLN A 22 -4.06 -28.86 41.12
C GLN A 22 -5.13 -27.88 41.52
N ILE A 23 -6.34 -28.36 41.78
CA ILE A 23 -7.45 -27.57 42.25
C ILE A 23 -7.93 -28.11 43.59
N LEU A 24 -7.91 -27.21 44.60
CA LEU A 24 -8.36 -27.55 45.93
C LEU A 24 -9.86 -27.23 46.07
N PHE A 25 -10.64 -28.28 46.36
CA PHE A 25 -12.03 -28.16 46.75
C PHE A 25 -12.13 -28.23 48.27
N ARG A 26 -12.77 -27.27 48.92
CA ARG A 26 -13.11 -27.32 50.35
C ARG A 26 -14.63 -27.31 50.52
N ASN A 27 -15.17 -28.39 51.05
CA ASN A 27 -16.56 -28.45 51.40
C ASN A 27 -16.74 -27.87 52.84
N ASN A 28 -17.21 -26.63 52.94
CA ASN A 28 -17.46 -25.95 54.20
C ASN A 28 -18.84 -26.27 54.81
N SER A 29 -19.59 -27.18 54.25
CA SER A 29 -20.88 -27.64 54.77
C SER A 29 -20.68 -28.53 56.01
N TYR A 30 -21.54 -28.35 56.96
CA TYR A 30 -21.63 -29.21 58.17
C TYR A 30 -22.59 -30.36 58.02
N VAL A 31 -23.37 -30.37 56.92
CA VAL A 31 -24.53 -31.25 56.78
C VAL A 31 -24.51 -32.05 55.46
N GLU A 32 -24.00 -31.51 54.39
CA GLU A 32 -24.12 -32.10 53.03
C GLU A 32 -22.76 -32.44 52.43
N GLU A 33 -22.65 -33.62 51.88
CA GLU A 33 -21.58 -34.02 50.97
C GLU A 33 -21.83 -33.42 49.61
N LYS A 34 -20.77 -33.17 48.81
CA LYS A 34 -20.86 -32.62 47.46
C LYS A 34 -20.24 -33.58 46.45
N THR A 35 -20.99 -33.91 45.44
CA THR A 35 -20.57 -34.84 44.40
C THR A 35 -20.23 -34.12 43.10
N LEU A 36 -18.96 -34.17 42.67
CA LEU A 36 -18.50 -33.68 41.40
C LEU A 36 -18.83 -34.71 40.30
N ASN A 37 -19.73 -34.38 39.39
CA ASN A 37 -20.23 -35.26 38.35
C ASN A 37 -19.48 -35.15 37.03
N ASP A 38 -19.09 -33.94 36.63
CA ASP A 38 -18.33 -33.70 35.40
C ASP A 38 -17.54 -32.39 35.49
N TYR A 39 -16.61 -32.19 34.55
CA TYR A 39 -15.92 -30.93 34.35
C TYR A 39 -15.55 -30.76 32.89
N GLN A 40 -15.59 -29.48 32.41
CA GLN A 40 -15.34 -29.16 31.04
C GLN A 40 -14.77 -27.74 30.87
N THR A 41 -14.10 -27.47 29.75
CA THR A 41 -13.75 -26.11 29.38
C THR A 41 -14.97 -25.39 28.81
N MET A 42 -15.18 -24.12 29.17
CA MET A 42 -16.41 -23.37 28.81
C MET A 42 -16.65 -23.20 27.30
N GLN A 43 -15.62 -23.24 26.48
CA GLN A 43 -15.72 -22.99 25.03
C GLN A 43 -15.32 -24.18 24.14
N GLY A 44 -15.27 -25.37 24.69
CA GLY A 44 -14.97 -26.59 23.93
C GLY A 44 -13.56 -26.62 23.34
N ASN A 45 -13.43 -27.19 22.12
CA ASN A 45 -12.13 -27.42 21.48
C ASN A 45 -11.41 -26.19 20.89
N LYS A 46 -12.00 -25.01 20.98
CA LYS A 46 -11.48 -23.77 20.31
C LYS A 46 -10.67 -22.87 21.23
N VAL A 47 -10.48 -23.23 22.48
CA VAL A 47 -9.70 -22.48 23.50
C VAL A 47 -8.26 -22.94 23.55
N GLN A 48 -7.41 -22.18 24.26
CA GLN A 48 -5.96 -22.44 24.37
C GLN A 48 -5.60 -23.76 25.04
N LEU A 49 -6.49 -24.31 25.86
CA LEU A 49 -6.29 -25.57 26.56
C LEU A 49 -7.23 -26.65 26.09
N SER A 50 -6.76 -27.89 26.15
CA SER A 50 -7.61 -29.08 26.08
C SER A 50 -7.39 -29.95 27.30
N ILE A 51 -8.46 -30.52 27.82
CA ILE A 51 -8.40 -31.55 28.88
C ILE A 51 -8.04 -32.86 28.21
N VAL A 52 -6.92 -33.48 28.67
CA VAL A 52 -6.37 -34.67 28.04
C VAL A 52 -7.09 -35.92 28.53
N ASN A 53 -7.26 -36.04 29.85
CA ASN A 53 -7.95 -37.19 30.46
C ASN A 53 -8.96 -36.72 31.51
N LYS A 54 -10.18 -37.27 31.47
CA LYS A 54 -11.14 -37.09 32.56
C LYS A 54 -10.83 -38.12 33.64
N ASN A 55 -10.58 -37.63 34.87
CA ASN A 55 -10.49 -38.49 36.05
C ASN A 55 -11.74 -39.34 36.23
N LYS A 56 -11.64 -40.46 36.97
CA LYS A 56 -12.80 -41.28 37.28
C LYS A 56 -13.83 -40.45 38.08
N LEU A 57 -14.96 -40.20 37.51
CA LEU A 57 -16.09 -39.50 38.10
C LEU A 57 -17.21 -40.51 38.39
N PRO A 58 -18.12 -40.28 39.34
CA PRO A 58 -18.19 -39.10 40.21
C PRO A 58 -17.21 -39.11 41.41
N ILE A 59 -16.89 -37.91 41.94
CA ILE A 59 -16.06 -37.79 43.16
C ILE A 59 -16.88 -37.15 44.25
N ILE A 60 -16.93 -37.84 45.43
CA ILE A 60 -17.66 -37.35 46.60
C ILE A 60 -16.70 -36.63 47.53
N ILE A 61 -17.04 -35.41 47.89
CA ILE A 61 -16.26 -34.57 48.83
C ILE A 61 -17.07 -34.49 50.14
N GLY A 62 -16.60 -35.19 51.17
CA GLY A 62 -17.27 -35.29 52.44
C GLY A 62 -17.49 -33.96 53.16
N VAL A 63 -18.28 -33.98 54.20
CA VAL A 63 -18.58 -32.82 55.06
C VAL A 63 -17.27 -32.35 55.74
N GLN A 64 -17.03 -31.02 55.76
CA GLN A 64 -15.84 -30.38 56.39
C GLN A 64 -14.50 -30.95 55.86
N SER A 65 -14.49 -31.46 54.64
CA SER A 65 -13.28 -32.10 54.05
C SER A 65 -12.73 -31.31 52.89
N GLU A 66 -11.43 -31.54 52.64
CA GLU A 66 -10.71 -31.00 51.50
C GLU A 66 -10.37 -32.10 50.50
N TYR A 67 -10.43 -31.80 49.23
CA TYR A 67 -10.05 -32.69 48.15
C TYR A 67 -9.19 -31.96 47.12
N ILE A 68 -8.01 -32.54 46.83
CA ILE A 68 -7.13 -32.01 45.76
C ILE A 68 -7.43 -32.76 44.48
N PHE A 69 -7.78 -32.01 43.45
CA PHE A 69 -8.14 -32.55 42.16
C PHE A 69 -7.10 -32.19 41.11
N ASP A 70 -6.52 -33.18 40.49
CA ASP A 70 -5.52 -33.02 39.44
C ASP A 70 -6.15 -33.02 38.05
N ILE A 71 -5.91 -31.95 37.26
CA ILE A 71 -6.33 -31.85 35.87
C ILE A 71 -5.11 -31.91 34.99
N THR A 72 -5.09 -32.83 34.01
CA THR A 72 -4.10 -32.79 32.95
C THR A 72 -4.56 -31.92 31.82
N LEU A 73 -3.82 -30.86 31.54
CA LEU A 73 -4.11 -29.90 30.48
C LEU A 73 -3.04 -29.93 29.42
N LYS A 74 -3.43 -29.71 28.17
CA LYS A 74 -2.51 -29.62 27.04
C LYS A 74 -2.62 -28.25 26.42
N GLY A 75 -1.49 -27.56 26.23
CA GLY A 75 -1.41 -26.27 25.54
C GLY A 75 -1.64 -26.44 24.05
N LYS A 76 -2.75 -25.92 23.55
CA LYS A 76 -3.22 -26.08 22.16
C LYS A 76 -2.86 -24.90 21.26
N TYR A 77 -2.90 -23.67 21.78
CA TYR A 77 -2.58 -22.42 21.08
C TYR A 77 -1.63 -21.57 21.91
N LEU A 78 -0.83 -20.75 21.26
CA LEU A 78 0.19 -19.91 21.89
C LEU A 78 -0.40 -18.64 22.54
N GLY A 79 0.29 -18.14 23.57
CA GLY A 79 0.04 -16.86 24.22
C GLY A 79 -0.66 -16.97 25.58
N LYS A 80 -0.90 -15.78 26.18
CA LYS A 80 -1.49 -15.65 27.52
C LYS A 80 -3.01 -15.67 27.42
N SER A 81 -3.67 -16.40 28.33
CA SER A 81 -5.12 -16.45 28.42
C SER A 81 -5.58 -16.73 29.84
N THR A 82 -6.85 -16.40 30.13
CA THR A 82 -7.57 -16.87 31.30
C THR A 82 -8.64 -17.84 30.84
N GLU A 83 -8.36 -19.13 30.99
CA GLU A 83 -9.31 -20.18 30.59
C GLU A 83 -10.25 -20.48 31.75
N LYS A 84 -11.50 -20.75 31.44
CA LYS A 84 -12.53 -21.07 32.42
C LYS A 84 -12.86 -22.55 32.36
N VAL A 85 -12.75 -23.24 33.48
CA VAL A 85 -13.15 -24.61 33.64
C VAL A 85 -14.42 -24.63 34.48
N GLU A 86 -15.45 -25.30 33.99
CA GLU A 86 -16.72 -25.54 34.70
C GLU A 86 -16.62 -26.87 35.41
N PHE A 87 -16.91 -26.87 36.71
CA PHE A 87 -17.05 -28.04 37.54
C PHE A 87 -18.52 -28.23 37.87
N ILE A 88 -19.12 -29.35 37.45
CA ILE A 88 -20.54 -29.64 37.51
C ILE A 88 -20.79 -30.56 38.70
N PHE A 89 -21.36 -30.01 39.77
CA PHE A 89 -21.85 -30.73 40.92
C PHE A 89 -23.36 -31.03 40.76
N GLU A 90 -23.94 -31.86 41.65
CA GLU A 90 -25.36 -32.26 41.54
C GLU A 90 -26.34 -31.06 41.50
N ASP A 91 -26.04 -30.03 42.28
CA ASP A 91 -26.92 -28.88 42.54
C ASP A 91 -26.38 -27.55 42.04
N ILE A 92 -25.09 -27.46 41.68
CA ILE A 92 -24.42 -26.19 41.34
C ILE A 92 -23.26 -26.45 40.38
N THR A 93 -23.07 -25.47 39.47
CA THR A 93 -21.87 -25.44 38.58
C THR A 93 -20.97 -24.31 39.01
N TYR A 94 -19.69 -24.62 39.30
CA TYR A 94 -18.66 -23.63 39.62
C TYR A 94 -17.79 -23.37 38.40
N LYS A 95 -17.46 -22.06 38.17
CA LYS A 95 -16.60 -21.62 37.10
C LYS A 95 -15.27 -21.11 37.68
N VAL A 96 -14.19 -21.79 37.37
CA VAL A 96 -12.86 -21.48 37.87
C VAL A 96 -12.01 -20.93 36.73
N GLY A 97 -11.44 -19.71 36.90
CA GLY A 97 -10.51 -19.10 35.96
C GLY A 97 -9.08 -19.58 36.22
N ILE A 98 -8.42 -20.07 35.20
CA ILE A 98 -7.03 -20.53 35.23
C ILE A 98 -6.21 -19.62 34.32
N ASN A 99 -5.28 -18.88 34.92
CA ASN A 99 -4.37 -18.04 34.14
C ASN A 99 -3.22 -18.90 33.60
N ILE A 100 -3.03 -18.88 32.29
CA ILE A 100 -2.03 -19.66 31.59
C ILE A 100 -1.19 -18.79 30.66
N ASP A 101 0.02 -19.28 30.39
CA ASP A 101 0.90 -18.75 29.35
C ASP A 101 1.45 -19.92 28.54
N VAL A 102 0.88 -20.16 27.35
CA VAL A 102 1.34 -21.22 26.46
C VAL A 102 2.47 -20.67 25.60
N THR A 103 3.67 -21.21 25.80
CA THR A 103 4.87 -20.74 25.13
C THR A 103 5.59 -21.88 24.42
N ASP A 104 6.51 -21.55 23.53
CA ASP A 104 7.40 -22.48 22.85
C ASP A 104 8.85 -22.04 23.03
N SER A 105 9.75 -22.95 23.33
CA SER A 105 11.17 -22.68 23.54
C SER A 105 11.87 -22.07 22.32
N ARG A 106 11.28 -22.19 21.15
CA ARG A 106 11.77 -21.62 19.89
C ARG A 106 11.41 -20.13 19.74
N ILE A 107 10.52 -19.59 20.58
CA ILE A 107 10.17 -18.15 20.58
C ILE A 107 11.29 -17.38 21.29
N ILE A 108 12.06 -16.64 20.51
CA ILE A 108 13.16 -15.81 21.03
C ILE A 108 12.60 -14.43 21.39
N LEU A 109 12.48 -14.16 22.67
CA LEU A 109 12.14 -12.83 23.18
C LEU A 109 13.38 -11.93 23.22
N PRO A 110 13.25 -10.62 22.93
CA PRO A 110 14.36 -9.69 23.04
C PRO A 110 14.80 -9.55 24.50
N CYS A 111 16.09 -9.71 24.76
CA CYS A 111 16.66 -9.71 26.12
C CYS A 111 16.54 -8.38 26.86
N ASN A 112 16.46 -7.25 26.17
CA ASN A 112 16.21 -5.91 26.73
C ASN A 112 15.58 -5.03 25.65
N PRO A 113 14.26 -4.90 25.59
CA PRO A 113 13.62 -4.02 24.62
C PRO A 113 13.89 -2.55 24.99
N THR A 114 14.88 -1.94 24.37
CA THR A 114 15.08 -0.49 24.45
C THR A 114 14.13 0.18 23.48
N ALA A 115 13.39 1.18 23.97
CA ALA A 115 12.54 1.99 23.10
C ALA A 115 13.39 2.75 22.08
N TYR A 116 12.94 2.78 20.81
CA TYR A 116 13.57 3.60 19.79
C TYR A 116 13.57 5.07 20.20
N SER A 117 14.75 5.68 20.22
CA SER A 117 14.92 7.13 20.41
C SER A 117 15.26 7.74 19.05
N ARG A 118 14.40 8.65 18.56
CA ARG A 118 14.69 9.42 17.36
C ARG A 118 15.90 10.31 17.63
N LYS A 119 16.92 10.25 16.76
CA LYS A 119 18.06 11.18 16.82
C LYS A 119 17.55 12.60 16.61
N ASP A 120 18.00 13.52 17.45
CA ASP A 120 17.74 14.94 17.25
C ASP A 120 18.42 15.39 15.96
N ILE A 121 17.67 16.06 15.08
CA ILE A 121 18.14 16.55 13.81
C ILE A 121 18.28 18.06 13.90
N ASP A 122 19.51 18.55 13.74
CA ASP A 122 19.77 19.98 13.60
C ASP A 122 19.41 20.41 12.16
N MET A 123 18.19 20.91 12.00
CA MET A 123 17.66 21.33 10.71
C MET A 123 18.42 22.52 10.13
N GLN A 124 18.90 23.43 10.97
CA GLN A 124 19.67 24.58 10.52
C GLN A 124 20.98 24.12 9.87
N ARG A 125 21.76 23.31 10.59
CA ARG A 125 23.01 22.75 10.09
C ARG A 125 22.80 21.94 8.80
N LEU A 126 21.71 21.20 8.72
CA LEU A 126 21.39 20.39 7.55
C LEU A 126 21.18 21.25 6.30
N PHE A 127 20.43 22.36 6.40
CA PHE A 127 20.20 23.27 5.29
C PHE A 127 21.43 24.12 4.94
N GLU A 128 22.26 24.46 5.93
CA GLU A 128 23.58 25.08 5.69
C GLU A 128 24.47 24.11 4.86
N LEU A 129 24.55 22.83 5.22
CA LEU A 129 25.28 21.80 4.46
C LEU A 129 24.77 21.65 3.02
N GLN A 130 23.49 21.90 2.77
CA GLN A 130 22.91 21.81 1.43
C GLN A 130 23.22 23.02 0.55
N ASN A 131 23.37 24.22 1.14
CA ASN A 131 23.48 25.50 0.43
C ASN A 131 24.90 26.03 0.34
N ASP A 132 25.80 25.57 1.19
CA ASP A 132 27.20 26.00 1.20
C ASP A 132 28.02 25.43 0.03
N PRO A 133 29.14 26.03 -0.31
CA PRO A 133 30.05 25.54 -1.38
C PRO A 133 30.41 24.07 -1.14
N ILE A 134 30.25 23.26 -2.18
CA ILE A 134 30.52 21.82 -2.18
C ILE A 134 31.17 21.42 -3.49
N VAL A 135 32.14 20.50 -3.42
CA VAL A 135 32.69 19.87 -4.63
C VAL A 135 31.69 18.88 -5.18
N PRO A 136 31.12 19.09 -6.39
CA PRO A 136 30.02 18.28 -6.89
C PRO A 136 30.48 16.86 -7.26
N GLY A 137 29.63 15.88 -6.93
CA GLY A 137 29.85 14.50 -7.33
C GLY A 137 29.53 14.24 -8.81
N ILE A 138 30.02 13.11 -9.31
CA ILE A 138 29.80 12.71 -10.69
C ILE A 138 28.41 12.09 -10.83
N ARG A 139 27.52 12.76 -11.54
CA ARG A 139 26.21 12.22 -11.91
C ARG A 139 26.35 11.21 -13.04
N LYS A 140 25.50 10.19 -13.07
CA LYS A 140 25.42 9.30 -14.23
C LYS A 140 25.08 10.15 -15.44
N GLY A 141 25.97 10.16 -16.43
CA GLY A 141 25.73 10.84 -17.69
C GLY A 141 26.34 12.25 -17.82
N ASN A 142 27.55 12.46 -17.41
CA ASN A 142 28.20 13.79 -17.39
C ASN A 142 28.67 14.35 -18.75
N LYS A 143 28.38 13.73 -19.89
CA LYS A 143 28.62 14.34 -21.21
C LYS A 143 27.29 14.56 -21.92
N VAL A 144 26.56 15.50 -21.42
CA VAL A 144 25.16 15.78 -21.76
C VAL A 144 25.07 16.67 -22.99
N GLN A 145 24.52 16.19 -24.08
CA GLN A 145 23.70 17.04 -24.96
C GLN A 145 22.33 17.13 -24.29
N PHE A 146 22.09 18.32 -23.70
CA PHE A 146 20.99 18.52 -22.78
C PHE A 146 19.62 18.24 -23.40
N PRO A 147 18.67 17.80 -22.53
CA PRO A 147 17.27 17.76 -22.89
C PRO A 147 16.84 19.11 -23.46
N THR A 148 15.90 19.07 -24.40
CA THR A 148 15.38 20.25 -25.08
C THR A 148 14.84 21.29 -24.08
N VAL A 149 14.43 20.83 -22.87
CA VAL A 149 13.94 21.70 -21.79
C VAL A 149 14.74 21.47 -20.51
N ARG A 150 15.43 22.54 -20.04
CA ARG A 150 16.07 22.54 -18.71
C ARG A 150 15.06 22.88 -17.64
N LEU A 151 15.00 22.05 -16.58
CA LEU A 151 14.17 22.35 -15.42
C LEU A 151 14.83 23.44 -14.57
N ALA A 152 14.04 24.39 -14.08
CA ALA A 152 14.47 25.36 -13.08
C ALA A 152 14.91 24.67 -11.78
N GLN A 153 15.71 25.36 -10.97
CA GLN A 153 16.24 24.76 -9.73
C GLN A 153 15.17 24.57 -8.66
N TRP A 154 14.16 25.46 -8.63
CA TRP A 154 13.08 25.40 -7.64
C TRP A 154 13.60 25.23 -6.22
N ASN A 155 14.53 26.11 -5.82
CA ASN A 155 15.11 26.07 -4.47
C ASN A 155 14.05 26.26 -3.42
N ILE A 156 14.14 25.48 -2.33
CA ILE A 156 13.24 25.62 -1.18
C ILE A 156 13.43 27.04 -0.60
N PRO A 157 12.36 27.83 -0.40
CA PRO A 157 12.49 29.15 0.16
C PRO A 157 13.13 29.12 1.56
N SER A 158 14.16 29.93 1.78
CA SER A 158 14.86 29.99 3.08
C SER A 158 13.94 30.42 4.24
N GLN A 159 12.93 31.24 3.95
CA GLN A 159 11.92 31.60 4.95
C GLN A 159 11.07 30.38 5.37
N LEU A 160 10.77 29.45 4.47
CA LEU A 160 10.05 28.22 4.77
C LEU A 160 10.91 27.29 5.64
N THR A 161 12.19 27.11 5.29
CA THR A 161 13.09 26.27 6.10
C THR A 161 13.24 26.81 7.53
N LYS A 162 13.28 28.14 7.69
CA LYS A 162 13.32 28.79 9.02
C LYS A 162 12.09 28.47 9.88
N CYS A 163 10.93 28.20 9.28
CA CYS A 163 9.75 27.78 10.05
C CYS A 163 9.94 26.46 10.79
N TYR A 164 10.88 25.64 10.34
CA TYR A 164 11.24 24.37 10.98
C TYR A 164 12.39 24.51 11.99
N TRP A 165 12.98 25.71 12.13
CA TRP A 165 14.02 26.01 13.13
C TRP A 165 13.36 26.47 14.42
N LEU A 166 13.56 25.71 15.47
CA LEU A 166 13.04 26.02 16.78
C LEU A 166 14.18 26.44 17.70
N GLU A 167 13.89 27.25 18.68
CA GLU A 167 14.87 27.88 19.58
C GLU A 167 15.90 26.91 20.21
N ASN A 168 15.60 25.60 20.23
CA ASN A 168 16.50 24.57 20.77
C ASN A 168 17.04 23.57 19.71
N GLY A 169 16.86 23.84 18.42
CA GLY A 169 17.38 22.98 17.32
C GLY A 169 16.82 21.55 17.27
N LYS A 170 15.85 21.22 18.13
CA LYS A 170 15.34 19.86 18.30
C LYS A 170 13.95 19.74 17.69
N PHE A 171 13.80 18.86 16.73
CA PHE A 171 12.50 18.55 16.12
C PHE A 171 11.71 17.61 17.04
N ASN A 172 10.70 18.13 17.76
CA ASN A 172 9.84 17.35 18.66
C ASN A 172 8.39 17.37 18.17
N GLN A 173 7.62 16.29 18.40
CA GLN A 173 6.21 16.16 17.95
C GLN A 173 5.25 17.24 18.50
N ASN A 174 5.52 17.79 19.67
CA ASN A 174 4.74 18.91 20.23
C ASN A 174 4.88 20.23 19.45
N ILE A 175 5.82 20.30 18.54
CA ILE A 175 6.26 21.43 17.76
C ILE A 175 5.51 21.53 16.42
N ILE A 176 4.80 20.50 15.99
CA ILE A 176 4.02 20.53 14.73
C ILE A 176 3.04 21.71 14.70
N THR A 177 2.47 22.07 15.86
CA THR A 177 1.54 23.20 15.95
C THR A 177 2.24 24.53 15.75
N GLU A 178 3.42 24.71 16.33
CA GLU A 178 4.24 25.94 16.19
C GLU A 178 4.74 26.09 14.75
N VAL A 179 5.31 25.03 14.18
CA VAL A 179 5.72 25.00 12.77
C VAL A 179 4.54 25.34 11.85
N LYS A 180 3.37 24.76 12.11
CA LYS A 180 2.14 25.05 11.35
C LYS A 180 1.78 26.53 11.41
N GLU A 181 1.78 27.15 12.59
CA GLU A 181 1.45 28.58 12.74
C GLU A 181 2.49 29.48 12.08
N ASN A 182 3.78 29.14 12.15
CA ASN A 182 4.83 29.88 11.47
C ASN A 182 4.69 29.81 9.94
N ILE A 183 4.42 28.62 9.40
CA ILE A 183 4.16 28.46 7.96
C ILE A 183 2.90 29.21 7.55
N LYS A 184 1.82 29.13 8.35
CA LYS A 184 0.54 29.79 8.04
C LYS A 184 0.67 31.31 7.96
N LYS A 185 1.51 31.93 8.80
CA LYS A 185 1.78 33.36 8.75
C LYS A 185 2.44 33.79 7.44
N LEU A 186 3.38 33.00 6.93
CA LEU A 186 4.16 33.36 5.72
C LEU A 186 3.51 32.82 4.42
N TYR A 187 2.82 31.68 4.50
CA TYR A 187 2.26 30.96 3.35
C TYR A 187 0.83 30.50 3.65
N PRO A 188 -0.13 31.41 3.81
CA PRO A 188 -1.52 31.07 4.18
C PRO A 188 -2.17 30.09 3.18
N ALA A 189 -1.87 30.20 1.89
CA ALA A 189 -2.40 29.33 0.85
C ALA A 189 -2.17 27.81 1.13
N ALA A 190 -1.14 27.45 1.90
CA ALA A 190 -0.89 26.06 2.26
C ALA A 190 -2.07 25.45 3.03
N PHE A 191 -2.74 26.20 3.88
CA PHE A 191 -3.79 25.73 4.79
C PHE A 191 -5.21 26.18 4.42
N GLU A 192 -5.36 27.01 3.40
CA GLU A 192 -6.66 27.41 2.85
C GLU A 192 -7.34 26.25 2.11
N ILE A 193 -8.64 26.37 1.90
CA ILE A 193 -9.37 25.48 1.00
C ILE A 193 -8.81 25.64 -0.42
N LEU A 194 -8.65 24.53 -1.13
CA LEU A 194 -8.16 24.55 -2.51
C LEU A 194 -9.18 25.22 -3.43
N THR A 195 -8.77 26.26 -4.12
CA THR A 195 -9.53 26.96 -5.16
C THR A 195 -8.70 27.05 -6.43
N TYR A 196 -9.33 27.48 -7.52
CA TYR A 196 -8.60 27.68 -8.77
C TYR A 196 -7.50 28.75 -8.61
N GLU A 197 -7.76 29.85 -7.93
CA GLU A 197 -6.83 30.96 -7.75
C GLU A 197 -5.60 30.59 -6.92
N ASN A 198 -5.78 29.82 -5.83
CA ASN A 198 -4.69 29.47 -4.94
C ASN A 198 -3.99 28.16 -5.33
N TYR A 199 -4.48 27.41 -6.32
CA TYR A 199 -4.01 26.08 -6.73
C TYR A 199 -2.50 26.02 -6.89
N LYS A 200 -1.96 26.90 -7.74
CA LYS A 200 -0.53 26.95 -8.04
C LYS A 200 0.29 27.23 -6.78
N ALA A 201 -0.06 28.29 -6.05
CA ALA A 201 0.68 28.69 -4.85
C ALA A 201 0.65 27.59 -3.78
N LYS A 202 -0.53 27.01 -3.55
CA LYS A 202 -0.73 25.95 -2.59
C LYS A 202 0.14 24.73 -2.88
N TYR A 203 0.10 24.18 -4.10
CA TYR A 203 0.87 22.98 -4.40
C TYR A 203 2.38 23.21 -4.42
N HIS A 204 2.86 24.39 -4.82
CA HIS A 204 4.28 24.69 -4.68
C HIS A 204 4.74 24.64 -3.22
N ILE A 205 3.99 25.23 -2.30
CA ILE A 205 4.35 25.22 -0.88
C ILE A 205 4.25 23.80 -0.29
N LEU A 206 3.19 23.05 -0.62
CA LEU A 206 3.04 21.68 -0.14
C LEU A 206 4.17 20.76 -0.61
N LEU A 207 4.65 20.93 -1.84
CA LEU A 207 5.81 20.20 -2.37
C LEU A 207 7.09 20.56 -1.63
N PHE A 208 7.34 21.84 -1.35
CA PHE A 208 8.50 22.26 -0.56
C PHE A 208 8.45 21.72 0.87
N MET A 209 7.27 21.72 1.51
CA MET A 209 7.10 21.11 2.83
C MET A 209 7.42 19.61 2.82
N GLU A 210 7.01 18.90 1.77
CA GLU A 210 7.35 17.49 1.58
C GLU A 210 8.85 17.29 1.38
N GLU A 211 9.51 18.12 0.58
CA GLU A 211 10.96 18.04 0.38
C GLU A 211 11.76 18.28 1.67
N VAL A 212 11.30 19.20 2.53
CA VAL A 212 11.92 19.45 3.84
C VAL A 212 11.84 18.19 4.72
N GLU A 213 10.65 17.60 4.83
CA GLU A 213 10.43 16.42 5.66
C GLU A 213 11.17 15.18 5.15
N ILE A 214 11.21 14.96 3.84
CA ILE A 214 11.99 13.85 3.27
C ILE A 214 13.47 14.04 3.55
N THR A 215 14.00 15.27 3.40
CA THR A 215 15.40 15.57 3.72
C THR A 215 15.69 15.26 5.18
N ALA A 216 14.80 15.65 6.10
CA ALA A 216 14.93 15.31 7.52
C ALA A 216 14.83 13.79 7.76
N ALA A 217 13.89 13.10 7.12
CA ALA A 217 13.71 11.66 7.28
C ALA A 217 14.89 10.83 6.75
N LEU A 218 15.61 11.33 5.73
CA LEU A 218 16.81 10.68 5.20
C LEU A 218 17.99 10.73 6.18
N GLN A 219 17.99 11.66 7.16
CA GLN A 219 19.08 11.76 8.14
C GLN A 219 19.17 10.54 9.09
N LYS A 220 18.19 9.67 9.11
CA LYS A 220 18.34 8.39 9.82
C LYS A 220 19.49 7.53 9.28
N TYR A 221 19.86 7.72 8.01
CA TYR A 221 21.02 7.08 7.38
C TYR A 221 22.33 7.81 7.68
N ALA A 222 22.28 9.05 8.21
CA ALA A 222 23.47 9.83 8.53
C ALA A 222 24.34 9.11 9.58
N GLN A 223 25.65 9.14 9.36
CA GLN A 223 26.63 8.52 10.23
C GLN A 223 27.79 9.49 10.44
N GLU A 224 28.29 9.59 11.68
CA GLU A 224 29.36 10.53 12.02
C GLU A 224 30.76 10.01 11.75
N ARG A 225 30.92 8.68 11.75
CA ARG A 225 32.22 8.03 11.50
C ARG A 225 32.01 6.79 10.63
N ILE A 226 32.38 6.89 9.38
CA ILE A 226 32.28 5.80 8.41
C ILE A 226 33.55 5.68 7.61
N HIS A 227 33.81 4.49 7.12
CA HIS A 227 34.78 4.22 6.08
C HIS A 227 34.09 3.86 4.78
N PHE A 228 34.68 4.32 3.67
CA PHE A 228 34.28 3.85 2.35
C PHE A 228 35.14 2.68 1.92
N GLU A 229 34.50 1.66 1.35
CA GLU A 229 35.21 0.56 0.68
C GLU A 229 35.43 0.91 -0.80
N ASN A 230 36.61 0.67 -1.31
CA ASN A 230 36.92 0.92 -2.72
C ASN A 230 36.43 -0.24 -3.60
N ALA A 231 35.60 0.04 -4.58
CA ALA A 231 35.09 -0.91 -5.56
C ALA A 231 35.29 -0.40 -7.00
N GLY A 232 36.55 -0.24 -7.37
CA GLY A 232 36.97 0.27 -8.67
C GLY A 232 36.62 1.73 -8.88
N GLU A 233 35.71 2.03 -9.78
CA GLU A 233 35.24 3.39 -10.03
C GLU A 233 34.24 3.93 -8.99
N TYR A 234 33.85 3.14 -8.01
CA TYR A 234 32.88 3.47 -6.98
C TYR A 234 33.48 3.40 -5.58
N LEU A 235 32.91 4.19 -4.67
CA LEU A 235 33.06 4.03 -3.24
C LEU A 235 31.79 3.43 -2.67
N VAL A 236 31.93 2.41 -1.83
CA VAL A 236 30.79 1.69 -1.25
C VAL A 236 30.62 2.07 0.20
N LEU A 237 29.40 2.42 0.58
CA LEU A 237 29.00 2.65 1.96
C LEU A 237 28.03 1.55 2.39
N LYS A 238 28.38 0.82 3.46
CA LYS A 238 27.52 -0.20 4.07
C LYS A 238 26.50 0.42 4.99
N ILE A 239 25.23 0.06 4.79
CA ILE A 239 24.11 0.49 5.61
C ILE A 239 23.26 -0.76 5.91
N PRO A 240 23.30 -1.28 7.15
CA PRO A 240 22.53 -2.47 7.52
C PRO A 240 21.03 -2.29 7.30
N ASN A 241 20.35 -3.35 6.81
CA ASN A 241 18.90 -3.40 6.60
C ASN A 241 18.36 -2.28 5.69
N LEU A 242 19.14 -1.80 4.74
CA LEU A 242 18.77 -0.68 3.87
C LEU A 242 17.49 -0.93 3.07
N SER A 243 17.32 -2.15 2.55
CA SER A 243 16.15 -2.53 1.74
C SER A 243 14.81 -2.40 2.47
N GLU A 244 14.84 -2.46 3.79
CA GLU A 244 13.63 -2.47 4.63
C GLU A 244 13.28 -1.09 5.19
N GLN A 245 14.22 -0.15 5.14
CA GLN A 245 14.04 1.18 5.70
C GLN A 245 13.26 2.12 4.78
N ARG A 246 12.45 3.04 5.37
CA ARG A 246 11.68 4.08 4.66
C ARG A 246 11.96 5.46 5.25
N PRO A 247 12.10 6.54 4.43
CA PRO A 247 12.08 6.53 2.96
C PRO A 247 13.24 5.70 2.41
N SER A 248 13.04 5.02 1.28
CA SER A 248 14.10 4.24 0.63
C SER A 248 15.07 5.18 -0.06
N LEU A 249 16.37 4.88 0.03
CA LEU A 249 17.36 5.53 -0.83
C LEU A 249 17.19 5.08 -2.28
N ILE A 250 17.37 5.98 -3.20
CA ILE A 250 17.27 5.72 -4.64
C ILE A 250 18.53 6.20 -5.37
N ALA A 251 18.81 5.61 -6.52
CA ALA A 251 19.89 6.14 -7.36
C ALA A 251 19.56 7.56 -7.82
N GLY A 252 20.56 8.45 -7.69
CA GLY A 252 20.41 9.90 -7.86
C GLY A 252 20.28 10.67 -6.55
N ASP A 253 19.98 10.01 -5.42
CA ASP A 253 20.11 10.63 -4.11
C ASP A 253 21.57 11.00 -3.86
N ARG A 254 21.77 11.98 -2.98
CA ARG A 254 23.07 12.58 -2.72
C ARG A 254 23.48 12.33 -1.29
N ILE A 255 24.76 12.17 -1.09
CA ILE A 255 25.37 12.32 0.24
C ILE A 255 26.31 13.51 0.25
N VAL A 256 26.41 14.17 1.38
CA VAL A 256 27.42 15.19 1.65
C VAL A 256 28.38 14.62 2.67
N VAL A 257 29.65 14.57 2.30
CA VAL A 257 30.74 14.08 3.14
C VAL A 257 31.48 15.27 3.73
N THR A 258 31.72 15.22 5.03
CA THR A 258 32.49 16.21 5.79
C THR A 258 33.46 15.50 6.73
N ASP A 259 34.42 16.24 7.27
CA ASP A 259 35.23 15.75 8.37
C ASP A 259 34.39 15.47 9.58
N PRO A 260 34.67 14.39 10.38
CA PRO A 260 33.95 14.12 11.60
C PRO A 260 34.09 15.26 12.62
N PRO A 261 33.10 15.45 13.51
CA PRO A 261 33.23 16.44 14.59
C PRO A 261 34.47 16.21 15.44
N ASN A 262 35.16 17.30 15.84
CA ASN A 262 36.37 17.28 16.67
C ASN A 262 37.61 16.58 16.04
N CYS A 263 37.66 16.47 14.72
CA CYS A 263 38.83 15.99 14.00
C CYS A 263 39.58 17.11 13.29
N THR A 264 40.88 16.92 13.00
CA THR A 264 41.66 17.83 12.16
C THR A 264 41.04 17.88 10.76
N LYS A 265 40.87 19.10 10.19
CA LYS A 265 40.38 19.28 8.83
C LYS A 265 41.30 18.60 7.82
N ARG A 266 40.79 17.70 7.02
CA ARG A 266 41.50 16.88 6.03
C ARG A 266 40.99 17.04 4.61
N LEU A 267 39.75 17.48 4.49
CA LEU A 267 39.05 17.66 3.21
C LEU A 267 39.30 19.05 2.65
N GLY A 268 40.53 19.39 2.26
CA GLY A 268 40.90 20.60 1.53
C GLY A 268 40.23 21.92 1.97
N GLU A 269 40.33 22.98 1.14
CA GLU A 269 39.71 24.27 1.47
C GLU A 269 38.17 24.27 1.50
N CYS A 270 37.51 23.50 0.62
CA CYS A 270 36.06 23.40 0.60
C CYS A 270 35.49 22.55 1.77
N GLY A 271 36.26 21.59 2.29
CA GLY A 271 35.89 20.73 3.40
C GLY A 271 34.64 19.86 3.19
N ARG A 272 34.11 19.80 1.95
CA ARG A 272 32.84 19.14 1.63
C ARG A 272 32.82 18.55 0.24
N TYR A 273 32.46 17.29 0.11
CA TYR A 273 32.31 16.60 -1.17
C TYR A 273 30.91 15.99 -1.32
N GLU A 274 30.33 16.12 -2.50
CA GLU A 274 29.06 15.46 -2.86
C GLU A 274 29.35 14.09 -3.45
N GLY A 275 28.70 13.05 -2.92
CA GLY A 275 28.64 11.74 -3.53
C GLY A 275 27.25 11.46 -4.11
N ILE A 276 27.19 10.98 -5.32
CA ILE A 276 25.93 10.60 -5.97
C ILE A 276 25.75 9.09 -5.86
N ILE A 277 24.58 8.65 -5.38
CA ILE A 277 24.23 7.24 -5.32
C ILE A 277 23.94 6.74 -6.73
N HIS A 278 24.75 5.79 -7.20
CA HIS A 278 24.59 5.17 -8.52
C HIS A 278 23.87 3.81 -8.45
N LYS A 279 24.06 3.05 -7.35
CA LYS A 279 23.39 1.77 -7.12
C LYS A 279 22.97 1.66 -5.65
N VAL A 280 21.85 1.03 -5.41
CA VAL A 280 21.34 0.70 -4.07
C VAL A 280 21.14 -0.81 -4.02
N LEU A 281 21.83 -1.49 -3.11
CA LEU A 281 21.70 -2.91 -2.86
C LEU A 281 21.04 -3.16 -1.48
N ALA A 282 20.90 -4.40 -1.08
CA ALA A 282 20.18 -4.74 0.14
C ALA A 282 20.74 -4.10 1.42
N ASN A 283 22.09 -3.98 1.49
CA ASN A 283 22.79 -3.48 2.67
C ASN A 283 23.87 -2.45 2.36
N GLU A 284 23.93 -1.92 1.14
CA GLU A 284 24.97 -0.98 0.73
C GLU A 284 24.54 -0.05 -0.39
N VAL A 285 25.21 1.09 -0.49
CA VAL A 285 25.07 2.05 -1.59
C VAL A 285 26.40 2.27 -2.28
N TRP A 286 26.38 2.36 -3.60
CA TRP A 286 27.53 2.59 -4.46
C TRP A 286 27.50 4.03 -4.93
N LEU A 287 28.59 4.75 -4.63
CA LEU A 287 28.69 6.20 -4.72
C LEU A 287 29.76 6.60 -5.73
N LYS A 288 29.52 7.72 -6.41
CA LYS A 288 30.50 8.35 -7.26
C LYS A 288 30.72 9.79 -6.84
N PHE A 289 31.96 10.10 -6.51
CA PHE A 289 32.43 11.41 -6.11
C PHE A 289 33.26 12.05 -7.22
N ASP A 290 33.73 13.28 -7.00
CA ASP A 290 34.76 13.89 -7.79
C ASP A 290 36.05 13.03 -7.74
N PRO A 291 36.86 12.97 -8.84
CA PRO A 291 38.09 12.19 -8.86
C PRO A 291 39.10 12.58 -7.77
N GLU A 292 39.12 13.85 -7.35
CA GLU A 292 39.96 14.31 -6.25
C GLU A 292 39.60 13.56 -4.94
N PHE A 293 38.29 13.48 -4.61
CA PHE A 293 37.88 12.75 -3.42
C PHE A 293 38.23 11.26 -3.48
N HIS A 294 38.10 10.63 -4.65
CA HIS A 294 38.51 9.23 -4.84
C HIS A 294 40.01 9.04 -4.59
N SER A 295 40.84 10.03 -4.88
CA SER A 295 42.29 9.95 -4.65
C SER A 295 42.69 10.18 -3.20
N ILE A 296 41.98 11.03 -2.46
CA ILE A 296 42.25 11.34 -1.05
C ILE A 296 41.50 10.42 -0.07
N CYS A 297 40.46 9.73 -0.54
CA CYS A 297 39.66 8.81 0.27
C CYS A 297 40.52 7.58 0.62
N GLY A 298 41.19 7.67 1.76
CA GLY A 298 41.99 6.59 2.31
C GLY A 298 41.31 5.90 3.50
N HIS A 299 42.13 5.48 4.48
CA HIS A 299 41.66 4.80 5.69
C HIS A 299 41.11 5.75 6.78
N TRP A 300 40.57 6.88 6.39
CA TRP A 300 40.07 7.91 7.30
C TRP A 300 38.57 7.75 7.55
N ASP A 301 38.13 8.21 8.73
CA ASP A 301 36.72 8.36 9.05
C ASP A 301 36.13 9.62 8.43
N TYR A 302 34.89 9.51 7.96
CA TYR A 302 34.11 10.63 7.41
C TYR A 302 32.74 10.71 8.06
N SER A 303 32.17 11.92 8.10
CA SER A 303 30.77 12.13 8.45
C SER A 303 29.93 12.26 7.19
N VAL A 304 28.77 11.58 7.14
CA VAL A 304 27.90 11.58 5.97
C VAL A 304 26.49 12.00 6.32
N ASN A 305 25.91 12.86 5.49
CA ASN A 305 24.50 13.30 5.53
C ASN A 305 23.83 13.00 4.21
N PHE A 306 22.55 12.64 4.23
CA PHE A 306 21.81 12.19 3.06
C PHE A 306 20.80 13.23 2.59
N PHE A 307 20.67 13.39 1.28
CA PHE A 307 19.75 14.32 0.63
C PHE A 307 19.05 13.67 -0.55
N ASN A 308 17.79 13.99 -0.74
CA ASN A 308 16.98 13.43 -1.82
C ASN A 308 17.40 13.93 -3.21
N ALA A 309 17.12 13.11 -4.21
CA ALA A 309 17.20 13.49 -5.61
C ALA A 309 16.01 14.39 -5.98
N ARG A 310 16.21 15.70 -6.02
CA ARG A 310 15.12 16.68 -6.22
C ARG A 310 14.47 16.65 -7.61
N MET A 311 14.92 15.79 -8.51
CA MET A 311 14.48 15.76 -9.91
C MET A 311 12.96 15.56 -10.06
N MET A 312 12.38 14.71 -9.21
CA MET A 312 10.93 14.45 -9.23
C MET A 312 10.12 15.68 -8.84
N TYR A 313 10.51 16.35 -7.74
CA TYR A 313 9.85 17.57 -7.28
C TYR A 313 10.03 18.72 -8.27
N ARG A 314 11.23 18.88 -8.85
CA ARG A 314 11.51 19.90 -9.88
C ARG A 314 10.61 19.73 -11.11
N LYS A 315 10.38 18.49 -11.56
CA LYS A 315 9.43 18.21 -12.65
C LYS A 315 8.00 18.61 -12.28
N GLN A 316 7.55 18.28 -11.07
CA GLN A 316 6.21 18.65 -10.58
C GLN A 316 6.04 20.16 -10.50
N HIS A 317 6.99 20.88 -9.90
CA HIS A 317 6.99 22.35 -9.86
C HIS A 317 6.93 22.98 -11.26
N GLU A 318 7.72 22.46 -12.19
CA GLU A 318 7.77 22.97 -13.55
C GLU A 318 6.45 22.78 -14.29
N VAL A 319 5.88 21.57 -14.17
CA VAL A 319 4.60 21.27 -14.82
C VAL A 319 3.46 22.11 -14.25
N ILE A 320 3.37 22.28 -12.92
CA ILE A 320 2.39 23.18 -12.30
C ILE A 320 2.50 24.58 -12.89
N ASN A 321 3.73 25.10 -12.97
CA ASN A 321 3.98 26.44 -13.50
C ASN A 321 3.57 26.58 -14.98
N GLU A 322 3.95 25.59 -15.83
CA GLU A 322 3.62 25.57 -17.25
C GLU A 322 2.12 25.42 -17.53
N MET A 323 1.45 24.57 -16.78
CA MET A 323 0.01 24.35 -16.91
C MET A 323 -0.75 25.64 -16.60
N TRP A 324 -0.30 26.38 -15.58
CA TRP A 324 -0.91 27.65 -15.20
C TRP A 324 -0.65 28.77 -16.20
N LYS A 325 0.61 28.94 -16.65
CA LYS A 325 0.97 29.97 -17.66
C LYS A 325 0.16 29.83 -18.96
N LYS A 326 -0.19 28.62 -19.34
CA LYS A 326 -0.85 28.33 -20.62
C LYS A 326 -2.35 28.04 -20.47
N ASN A 327 -2.87 28.14 -19.29
CA ASN A 327 -4.26 27.80 -18.92
C ASN A 327 -4.75 26.51 -19.61
N ARG A 328 -3.94 25.43 -19.51
CA ARG A 328 -4.13 24.23 -20.33
C ARG A 328 -5.30 23.37 -19.90
N LEU A 329 -5.50 23.22 -18.59
CA LEU A 329 -6.61 22.39 -18.08
C LEU A 329 -7.86 23.23 -17.78
N GLY A 330 -7.68 24.52 -17.45
CA GLY A 330 -8.77 25.42 -17.10
C GLY A 330 -9.48 25.05 -15.80
N GLU A 331 -10.36 25.95 -15.37
CA GLU A 331 -11.10 25.81 -14.13
C GLU A 331 -12.13 24.66 -14.21
N SER A 332 -12.86 24.53 -15.28
CA SER A 332 -13.89 23.49 -15.46
C SER A 332 -13.33 22.07 -15.41
N PHE A 333 -12.06 21.86 -15.80
CA PHE A 333 -11.39 20.58 -15.65
C PHE A 333 -10.98 20.33 -14.21
N LEU A 334 -10.32 21.30 -13.56
CA LEU A 334 -9.76 21.13 -12.21
C LEU A 334 -10.84 21.20 -11.12
N PHE A 335 -11.91 21.95 -11.37
CA PHE A 335 -13.02 22.19 -10.45
C PHE A 335 -14.38 21.99 -11.14
N PRO A 336 -14.78 20.74 -11.41
CA PRO A 336 -15.98 20.41 -12.18
C PRO A 336 -17.26 20.63 -11.34
N TYR A 337 -17.72 21.86 -11.20
CA TYR A 337 -19.00 22.17 -10.58
C TYR A 337 -20.18 21.79 -11.49
N ARG A 338 -21.27 21.29 -10.90
CA ARG A 338 -22.43 20.77 -11.65
C ARG A 338 -23.04 21.78 -12.59
N ASP A 339 -23.16 23.04 -12.16
CA ASP A 339 -23.83 24.10 -12.90
C ASP A 339 -22.96 24.66 -14.04
N SER A 340 -21.69 24.38 -14.07
CA SER A 340 -20.73 24.82 -15.10
C SER A 340 -20.39 23.74 -16.14
N LEU A 341 -21.06 22.57 -16.08
CA LEU A 341 -20.76 21.46 -16.96
C LEU A 341 -21.39 21.60 -18.34
N GLU A 342 -20.58 21.90 -19.31
CA GLU A 342 -20.95 21.78 -20.73
C GLU A 342 -20.49 20.41 -21.27
N TYR A 343 -21.47 19.57 -21.61
CA TYR A 343 -21.18 18.28 -22.23
C TYR A 343 -20.89 18.46 -23.71
N GLN A 344 -19.86 17.74 -24.15
CA GLN A 344 -19.48 17.77 -25.56
C GLN A 344 -20.34 16.79 -26.37
N PRO A 345 -20.50 17.02 -27.70
CA PRO A 345 -21.18 16.08 -28.57
C PRO A 345 -20.45 14.72 -28.56
N SER A 346 -21.22 13.64 -28.71
CA SER A 346 -20.69 12.30 -28.75
C SER A 346 -19.74 12.10 -29.94
N LYS A 347 -18.56 11.52 -29.69
CA LYS A 347 -17.59 11.16 -30.76
C LYS A 347 -18.06 9.99 -31.61
N LEU A 348 -18.92 9.13 -31.05
CA LEU A 348 -19.45 7.93 -31.68
C LEU A 348 -20.95 7.80 -31.41
N LYS A 349 -21.73 7.57 -32.47
CA LYS A 349 -23.14 7.12 -32.36
C LYS A 349 -23.15 5.59 -32.49
N ILE A 350 -23.55 4.92 -31.39
CA ILE A 350 -23.67 3.45 -31.34
C ILE A 350 -25.16 3.13 -31.48
N LEU A 351 -25.53 2.43 -32.56
CA LEU A 351 -26.88 1.94 -32.77
C LEU A 351 -27.06 0.64 -31.97
N SER A 352 -28.03 0.64 -31.04
CA SER A 352 -28.47 -0.60 -30.37
C SER A 352 -29.41 -1.39 -31.28
N HIS A 353 -29.33 -2.69 -31.26
CA HIS A 353 -30.17 -3.59 -32.09
C HIS A 353 -31.68 -3.49 -31.81
N ASP A 354 -32.06 -2.94 -30.63
CA ASP A 354 -33.47 -2.94 -30.18
C ASP A 354 -34.30 -1.77 -30.74
N LYS A 355 -33.70 -0.87 -31.52
CA LYS A 355 -34.40 0.28 -32.16
C LYS A 355 -34.55 0.21 -33.70
N ILE A 356 -34.27 -0.93 -34.31
CA ILE A 356 -34.32 -1.06 -35.77
C ILE A 356 -35.76 -1.21 -36.31
N ASN A 357 -36.76 -1.42 -35.45
CA ASN A 357 -38.16 -1.69 -35.88
C ASN A 357 -39.15 -0.53 -35.66
N THR A 358 -38.74 0.66 -35.29
CA THR A 358 -39.64 1.81 -35.23
C THR A 358 -38.92 3.05 -35.76
N ASP A 359 -39.51 3.61 -36.80
CA ASP A 359 -39.34 4.95 -37.36
C ASP A 359 -38.25 5.15 -38.46
N ASN A 360 -38.74 4.94 -39.70
CA ASN A 360 -38.16 5.46 -40.95
C ASN A 360 -38.31 6.97 -41.13
N THR A 361 -38.62 7.72 -40.07
CA THR A 361 -38.93 9.17 -40.16
C THR A 361 -37.82 10.11 -39.73
N TYR A 362 -36.66 9.56 -39.30
CA TYR A 362 -35.57 10.39 -38.77
C TYR A 362 -34.46 10.74 -39.80
N GLU A 363 -34.46 10.14 -40.99
CA GLU A 363 -33.39 10.42 -42.00
C GLU A 363 -33.61 11.73 -42.78
N ASP A 364 -34.83 12.25 -42.86
CA ASP A 364 -35.11 13.42 -43.70
C ASP A 364 -34.82 14.80 -43.03
N ASN A 365 -34.57 14.83 -41.73
CA ASN A 365 -34.28 16.10 -41.01
C ASN A 365 -32.77 16.41 -40.86
N LEU A 366 -31.88 15.48 -41.23
CA LEU A 366 -30.42 15.65 -41.13
C LEU A 366 -29.76 16.31 -42.37
N LYS A 367 -30.53 16.65 -43.41
CA LYS A 367 -29.99 17.23 -44.65
C LYS A 367 -30.03 18.76 -44.73
N LYS A 368 -30.41 19.45 -43.66
CA LYS A 368 -30.59 20.93 -43.74
C LYS A 368 -29.63 21.83 -42.98
N ASP A 369 -28.63 21.29 -42.22
CA ASP A 369 -27.63 22.15 -41.58
C ASP A 369 -26.19 21.82 -42.00
N SER A 370 -25.82 22.34 -43.18
CA SER A 370 -24.47 22.16 -43.77
C SER A 370 -23.42 23.18 -43.32
N ASN A 371 -23.63 23.91 -42.22
CA ASN A 371 -22.71 24.96 -41.75
C ASN A 371 -22.15 24.83 -40.32
N THR A 372 -22.11 23.65 -39.76
CA THR A 372 -21.42 23.44 -38.49
C THR A 372 -20.02 22.86 -38.68
N LEU A 373 -19.00 23.64 -38.28
CA LEU A 373 -17.56 23.29 -38.27
C LEU A 373 -17.16 22.11 -37.36
N LEU A 374 -18.11 21.42 -36.76
CA LEU A 374 -17.85 20.26 -35.88
C LEU A 374 -17.85 18.94 -36.70
N PRO A 375 -16.84 18.10 -36.58
CA PRO A 375 -16.81 16.81 -37.27
C PRO A 375 -18.01 15.97 -36.85
N GLN A 376 -18.77 15.49 -37.82
CA GLN A 376 -19.92 14.61 -37.58
C GLN A 376 -19.50 13.34 -36.88
N PRO A 377 -20.25 12.83 -35.88
CA PRO A 377 -19.89 11.61 -35.17
C PRO A 377 -19.92 10.39 -36.10
N LYS A 378 -18.86 9.56 -36.00
CA LYS A 378 -18.78 8.29 -36.71
C LYS A 378 -19.90 7.36 -36.22
N ILE A 379 -20.69 6.80 -37.14
CA ILE A 379 -21.73 5.82 -36.82
C ILE A 379 -21.15 4.43 -36.78
N VAL A 380 -21.30 3.76 -35.62
CA VAL A 380 -20.86 2.35 -35.43
C VAL A 380 -22.08 1.51 -35.16
N GLN A 381 -22.37 0.59 -36.06
CA GLN A 381 -23.53 -0.30 -35.94
C GLN A 381 -23.41 -1.28 -34.75
N LYS A 382 -22.19 -1.78 -34.46
CA LYS A 382 -21.94 -2.71 -33.35
C LYS A 382 -20.48 -2.64 -32.92
N ILE A 383 -20.23 -2.55 -31.61
CA ILE A 383 -18.87 -2.70 -31.06
C ILE A 383 -18.46 -4.18 -31.13
N ARG A 384 -17.29 -4.46 -31.68
CA ARG A 384 -16.68 -5.79 -31.65
C ARG A 384 -15.77 -5.87 -30.42
N TRP A 385 -16.32 -6.42 -29.34
CA TRP A 385 -15.59 -6.62 -28.09
C TRP A 385 -14.36 -7.50 -28.30
N PHE A 386 -13.24 -7.10 -27.73
CA PHE A 386 -12.05 -7.95 -27.62
C PHE A 386 -12.28 -8.99 -26.53
N ASN A 387 -12.75 -8.53 -25.37
CA ASN A 387 -13.12 -9.40 -24.26
C ASN A 387 -14.66 -9.55 -24.17
N ASN A 388 -15.16 -10.71 -24.59
CA ASN A 388 -16.60 -11.00 -24.59
C ASN A 388 -17.18 -11.24 -23.19
N ILE A 389 -16.33 -11.48 -22.16
CA ILE A 389 -16.74 -11.82 -20.80
C ILE A 389 -17.11 -10.57 -19.97
N LEU A 390 -16.89 -9.36 -20.50
CA LEU A 390 -17.20 -8.11 -19.80
C LEU A 390 -18.68 -8.07 -19.39
N ASN A 391 -18.92 -7.66 -18.12
CA ASN A 391 -20.27 -7.42 -17.63
C ASN A 391 -20.86 -6.10 -18.17
N LEU A 392 -22.12 -5.83 -17.83
CA LEU A 392 -22.86 -4.66 -18.35
C LEU A 392 -22.22 -3.34 -17.93
N GLU A 393 -21.81 -3.21 -16.66
CA GLU A 393 -21.16 -2.00 -16.14
C GLU A 393 -19.81 -1.75 -16.84
N GLN A 394 -19.02 -2.80 -17.04
CA GLN A 394 -17.74 -2.70 -17.73
C GLN A 394 -17.94 -2.30 -19.20
N LYS A 395 -18.90 -2.90 -19.90
CA LYS A 395 -19.29 -2.52 -21.26
C LYS A 395 -19.79 -1.08 -21.34
N SER A 396 -20.62 -0.68 -20.38
CA SER A 396 -21.11 0.70 -20.26
C SER A 396 -19.98 1.71 -20.11
N ALA A 397 -18.99 1.40 -19.25
CA ALA A 397 -17.80 2.25 -19.08
C ALA A 397 -17.06 2.44 -20.42
N VAL A 398 -16.77 1.35 -21.14
CA VAL A 398 -16.09 1.40 -22.45
C VAL A 398 -16.89 2.25 -23.45
N ILE A 399 -18.20 2.04 -23.54
CA ILE A 399 -19.08 2.80 -24.44
C ILE A 399 -19.05 4.29 -24.12
N ASN A 400 -19.14 4.66 -22.85
CA ASN A 400 -19.13 6.05 -22.43
C ASN A 400 -17.76 6.74 -22.65
N ILE A 401 -16.67 6.00 -22.51
CA ILE A 401 -15.33 6.47 -22.87
C ILE A 401 -15.25 6.73 -24.37
N LEU A 402 -15.77 5.81 -25.20
CA LEU A 402 -15.80 5.99 -26.66
C LEU A 402 -16.66 7.18 -27.08
N LYS A 403 -17.80 7.40 -26.43
CA LYS A 403 -18.64 8.58 -26.66
C LYS A 403 -17.94 9.87 -26.27
N GLY A 404 -17.23 9.86 -25.15
CA GLY A 404 -16.46 11.00 -24.66
C GLY A 404 -17.28 12.26 -24.38
N GLU A 405 -18.55 12.12 -24.02
CA GLU A 405 -19.48 13.25 -23.80
C GLU A 405 -19.10 14.10 -22.58
N GLY A 406 -18.44 13.51 -21.58
CA GLY A 406 -18.03 14.20 -20.36
C GLY A 406 -16.83 15.13 -20.51
N ARG A 407 -16.20 15.21 -21.70
CA ARG A 407 -15.05 16.11 -21.91
C ARG A 407 -15.40 17.57 -21.60
N PRO A 408 -14.51 18.36 -21.08
CA PRO A 408 -13.09 18.10 -20.77
C PRO A 408 -12.85 17.34 -19.46
N MET A 409 -13.88 17.07 -18.62
CA MET A 409 -13.72 16.41 -17.34
C MET A 409 -13.20 14.98 -17.50
N PRO A 410 -12.40 14.48 -16.54
CA PRO A 410 -11.95 13.10 -16.54
C PRO A 410 -13.11 12.11 -16.44
N TYR A 411 -13.06 11.03 -17.21
CA TYR A 411 -13.93 9.89 -17.01
C TYR A 411 -13.36 8.95 -15.94
N ILE A 412 -14.17 8.58 -14.94
CA ILE A 412 -13.73 7.80 -13.80
C ILE A 412 -14.28 6.36 -13.89
N ILE A 413 -13.39 5.37 -13.88
CA ILE A 413 -13.72 3.97 -13.62
C ILE A 413 -13.52 3.75 -12.13
N TYR A 414 -14.59 3.90 -11.34
CA TYR A 414 -14.55 3.63 -9.91
C TYR A 414 -14.73 2.14 -9.69
N GLY A 415 -13.67 1.45 -9.27
CA GLY A 415 -13.69 0.01 -9.08
C GLY A 415 -13.08 -0.43 -7.76
N PRO A 416 -13.89 -0.91 -6.81
CA PRO A 416 -13.42 -1.63 -5.64
C PRO A 416 -12.50 -2.82 -5.95
N PRO A 417 -11.89 -3.45 -4.94
CA PRO A 417 -11.03 -4.62 -5.14
C PRO A 417 -11.76 -5.73 -5.90
N GLY A 418 -11.09 -6.33 -6.89
CA GLY A 418 -11.60 -7.50 -7.61
C GLY A 418 -12.74 -7.24 -8.60
N THR A 419 -13.06 -5.97 -8.92
CA THR A 419 -14.16 -5.64 -9.84
C THR A 419 -13.75 -5.50 -11.30
N GLY A 420 -12.49 -5.75 -11.63
CA GLY A 420 -12.02 -5.77 -13.01
C GLY A 420 -11.67 -4.40 -13.61
N LYS A 421 -11.24 -3.41 -12.80
CA LYS A 421 -10.76 -2.09 -13.27
C LYS A 421 -9.79 -2.20 -14.46
N THR A 422 -8.69 -2.92 -14.26
CA THR A 422 -7.62 -3.04 -15.26
C THR A 422 -8.10 -3.76 -16.53
N ILE A 423 -9.04 -4.70 -16.42
CA ILE A 423 -9.65 -5.37 -17.57
C ILE A 423 -10.52 -4.38 -18.36
N THR A 424 -11.33 -3.60 -17.67
CA THR A 424 -12.18 -2.56 -18.29
C THR A 424 -11.33 -1.50 -18.97
N MET A 425 -10.24 -1.08 -18.34
CA MET A 425 -9.29 -0.11 -18.89
C MET A 425 -8.59 -0.68 -20.13
N THR A 426 -8.10 -1.93 -20.08
CA THR A 426 -7.45 -2.59 -21.23
C THR A 426 -8.40 -2.64 -22.42
N GLU A 427 -9.66 -3.04 -22.22
CA GLU A 427 -10.67 -3.02 -23.28
C GLU A 427 -10.90 -1.61 -23.82
N SER A 428 -11.00 -0.61 -22.94
CA SER A 428 -11.18 0.78 -23.37
C SER A 428 -10.02 1.27 -24.24
N ILE A 429 -8.79 0.95 -23.88
CA ILE A 429 -7.59 1.26 -24.67
C ILE A 429 -7.66 0.60 -26.06
N ILE A 430 -8.00 -0.69 -26.11
CA ILE A 430 -8.13 -1.44 -27.37
C ILE A 430 -9.21 -0.83 -28.26
N GLN A 431 -10.36 -0.51 -27.70
CA GLN A 431 -11.48 0.04 -28.46
C GLN A 431 -11.18 1.47 -28.95
N VAL A 432 -10.58 2.33 -28.12
CA VAL A 432 -10.11 3.67 -28.53
C VAL A 432 -9.08 3.57 -29.65
N TYR A 433 -8.14 2.64 -29.56
CA TYR A 433 -7.17 2.41 -30.63
C TYR A 433 -7.82 1.99 -31.96
N LYS A 434 -8.84 1.10 -31.92
CA LYS A 434 -9.55 0.60 -33.10
C LYS A 434 -10.45 1.64 -33.73
N GLU A 435 -11.27 2.31 -32.90
CA GLU A 435 -12.30 3.21 -33.38
C GLU A 435 -11.77 4.59 -33.79
N PHE A 436 -10.64 5.01 -33.22
CA PHE A 436 -10.01 6.29 -33.52
C PHE A 436 -8.62 6.10 -34.16
N PRO A 437 -8.49 5.91 -35.47
CA PRO A 437 -7.20 5.62 -36.14
C PRO A 437 -6.11 6.66 -35.91
N LYS A 438 -6.48 7.92 -35.66
CA LYS A 438 -5.55 9.04 -35.38
C LYS A 438 -5.25 9.22 -33.88
N SER A 439 -5.81 8.38 -33.00
CA SER A 439 -5.57 8.49 -31.57
C SER A 439 -4.13 8.20 -31.19
N LYS A 440 -3.61 8.97 -30.26
CA LYS A 440 -2.34 8.75 -29.56
C LYS A 440 -2.63 8.65 -28.07
N LEU A 441 -2.18 7.57 -27.47
CA LEU A 441 -2.53 7.18 -26.11
C LEU A 441 -1.30 7.22 -25.23
N LEU A 442 -1.40 7.90 -24.09
CA LEU A 442 -0.46 7.82 -22.99
C LEU A 442 -1.13 7.05 -21.85
N ILE A 443 -0.52 5.96 -21.43
CA ILE A 443 -1.03 5.07 -20.39
C ILE A 443 -0.09 5.15 -19.20
N CYS A 444 -0.61 5.55 -18.05
CA CYS A 444 0.18 5.76 -16.84
C CYS A 444 -0.37 4.98 -15.65
N ALA A 445 0.52 4.76 -14.69
CA ALA A 445 0.19 4.30 -13.35
C ALA A 445 1.28 4.78 -12.36
N PRO A 446 1.00 4.81 -11.05
CA PRO A 446 1.97 5.27 -10.05
C PRO A 446 3.22 4.39 -9.93
N THR A 447 3.07 3.09 -10.13
CA THR A 447 4.14 2.11 -9.91
C THR A 447 4.55 1.37 -11.19
N ASN A 448 5.81 0.93 -11.25
CA ASN A 448 6.31 0.12 -12.36
C ASN A 448 5.50 -1.17 -12.51
N SER A 449 5.21 -1.87 -11.41
CA SER A 449 4.45 -3.13 -11.44
C SER A 449 3.04 -2.97 -12.03
N ALA A 450 2.38 -1.85 -11.79
CA ALA A 450 1.06 -1.58 -12.39
C ALA A 450 1.16 -1.32 -13.90
N VAL A 451 2.18 -0.56 -14.34
CA VAL A 451 2.41 -0.32 -15.77
C VAL A 451 2.83 -1.59 -16.49
N ASP A 452 3.68 -2.42 -15.88
CA ASP A 452 4.14 -3.69 -16.46
C ASP A 452 2.99 -4.69 -16.58
N MET A 453 2.04 -4.70 -15.62
CA MET A 453 0.81 -5.49 -15.73
C MET A 453 -0.07 -5.03 -16.92
N LEU A 454 -0.21 -3.72 -17.15
CA LEU A 454 -0.94 -3.19 -18.30
C LEU A 454 -0.23 -3.54 -19.60
N LEU A 455 1.10 -3.41 -19.65
CA LEU A 455 1.91 -3.82 -20.79
C LEU A 455 1.67 -5.28 -21.13
N SER A 456 1.81 -6.18 -20.17
CA SER A 456 1.57 -7.62 -20.34
C SER A 456 0.17 -7.92 -20.92
N LYS A 457 -0.89 -7.28 -20.39
CA LYS A 457 -2.25 -7.46 -20.91
C LYS A 457 -2.41 -6.96 -22.35
N LEU A 458 -1.77 -5.85 -22.70
CA LEU A 458 -1.83 -5.30 -24.05
C LEU A 458 -1.01 -6.14 -25.04
N VAL A 459 0.17 -6.61 -24.66
CA VAL A 459 0.98 -7.52 -25.50
C VAL A 459 0.25 -8.84 -25.71
N ASN A 460 -0.28 -9.43 -24.65
CA ASN A 460 -1.02 -10.70 -24.73
C ASN A 460 -2.32 -10.59 -25.54
N SER A 461 -2.79 -9.38 -25.83
CA SER A 461 -3.91 -9.19 -26.80
C SER A 461 -3.54 -9.56 -28.24
N GLY A 462 -2.25 -9.60 -28.58
CA GLY A 462 -1.77 -9.84 -29.94
C GLY A 462 -2.03 -8.71 -30.94
N LEU A 463 -2.57 -7.57 -30.49
CA LEU A 463 -2.97 -6.45 -31.36
C LEU A 463 -1.85 -5.41 -31.54
N PHE A 464 -0.87 -5.38 -30.65
CA PHE A 464 0.16 -4.34 -30.60
C PHE A 464 1.55 -4.94 -30.71
N ASN A 465 2.31 -4.43 -31.67
CA ASN A 465 3.73 -4.75 -31.81
C ASN A 465 4.60 -3.59 -31.25
N ASN A 466 5.90 -3.82 -31.19
CA ASN A 466 6.86 -2.86 -30.65
C ASN A 466 7.06 -1.60 -31.51
N SER A 467 6.55 -1.56 -32.74
CA SER A 467 6.56 -0.35 -33.60
C SER A 467 5.39 0.58 -33.30
N ILE A 468 4.31 0.06 -32.71
CA ILE A 468 3.10 0.82 -32.37
C ILE A 468 3.11 1.27 -30.91
N MET A 469 3.63 0.40 -30.02
CA MET A 469 3.57 0.54 -28.57
C MET A 469 4.96 0.41 -27.95
N LYS A 470 5.30 1.32 -27.02
CA LYS A 470 6.53 1.25 -26.23
C LYS A 470 6.26 1.59 -24.77
N ARG A 471 7.05 0.96 -23.88
CA ARG A 471 7.10 1.20 -22.44
C ARG A 471 8.32 2.04 -22.11
N LEU A 472 8.09 3.29 -21.73
CA LEU A 472 9.14 4.18 -21.25
C LEU A 472 9.52 3.79 -19.82
N VAL A 473 10.76 3.42 -19.59
CA VAL A 473 11.27 3.01 -18.27
C VAL A 473 12.27 4.01 -17.72
N GLY A 474 12.32 4.14 -16.41
CA GLY A 474 13.42 4.83 -15.73
C GLY A 474 14.64 3.91 -15.67
N TYR A 475 15.84 4.51 -15.65
CA TYR A 475 17.11 3.78 -15.70
C TYR A 475 17.23 2.66 -14.64
N ASN A 476 16.85 2.94 -13.40
CA ASN A 476 16.95 1.95 -12.31
C ASN A 476 16.05 0.75 -12.53
N HIS A 477 14.84 0.98 -13.04
CA HIS A 477 13.93 -0.10 -13.37
C HIS A 477 14.42 -0.89 -14.57
N PHE A 478 14.99 -0.22 -15.57
CA PHE A 478 15.56 -0.85 -16.75
C PHE A 478 16.65 -1.87 -16.39
N ILE A 479 17.56 -1.53 -15.50
CA ILE A 479 18.60 -2.46 -15.03
C ILE A 479 17.99 -3.68 -14.35
N SER A 480 16.93 -3.49 -13.57
CA SER A 480 16.24 -4.60 -12.90
C SER A 480 15.48 -5.50 -13.86
N LEU A 481 15.04 -4.99 -15.01
CA LEU A 481 14.36 -5.73 -16.06
C LEU A 481 15.28 -6.64 -16.89
N SER A 482 16.57 -6.26 -17.03
CA SER A 482 17.54 -6.94 -17.91
C SER A 482 17.76 -8.43 -17.61
N TYR A 483 17.13 -8.97 -16.58
CA TYR A 483 17.31 -10.35 -16.14
C TYR A 483 16.08 -11.26 -16.28
N ASN A 484 14.86 -10.75 -16.57
CA ASN A 484 13.68 -11.61 -16.37
C ASN A 484 12.37 -11.24 -17.12
N MET A 485 12.31 -10.56 -18.26
CA MET A 485 11.02 -10.21 -18.88
C MET A 485 10.80 -10.68 -20.31
N ASP A 486 9.64 -11.34 -20.51
CA ASP A 486 9.08 -11.74 -21.82
C ASP A 486 8.72 -10.55 -22.74
N TYR A 487 8.84 -9.28 -22.27
CA TYR A 487 8.39 -8.08 -22.99
C TYR A 487 9.49 -7.02 -23.15
N ASP A 488 10.74 -7.43 -23.06
CA ASP A 488 11.91 -6.55 -23.05
C ASP A 488 12.02 -5.68 -24.31
N GLU A 489 11.60 -6.20 -25.46
CA GLU A 489 11.57 -5.48 -26.74
C GLU A 489 10.66 -4.23 -26.77
N TYR A 490 9.70 -4.15 -25.86
CA TYR A 490 8.81 -2.98 -25.70
C TYR A 490 9.41 -1.93 -24.79
N CYS A 491 10.38 -2.28 -23.95
CA CYS A 491 10.95 -1.39 -22.94
C CYS A 491 12.06 -0.52 -23.53
N VAL A 492 11.94 0.80 -23.37
CA VAL A 492 12.88 1.78 -23.91
C VAL A 492 13.23 2.84 -22.88
N LEU A 493 14.46 3.37 -22.98
CA LEU A 493 14.94 4.51 -22.21
C LEU A 493 14.79 5.79 -23.01
N PRO A 494 14.32 6.91 -22.41
CA PRO A 494 14.34 8.19 -23.07
C PRO A 494 15.78 8.62 -23.34
N GLU A 495 16.08 9.01 -24.59
CA GLU A 495 17.36 9.61 -24.92
C GLU A 495 17.42 11.03 -24.35
N LEU A 496 17.93 11.14 -23.15
CA LEU A 496 18.23 12.41 -22.49
C LEU A 496 19.73 12.71 -22.50
N ASP A 497 20.54 11.70 -22.82
CA ASP A 497 22.00 11.74 -22.71
C ASP A 497 22.70 10.75 -23.64
N SER A 498 23.69 11.22 -24.38
CA SER A 498 24.47 10.42 -25.34
C SER A 498 25.65 9.65 -24.71
N SER A 499 25.78 9.63 -23.38
CA SER A 499 26.96 9.08 -22.69
C SER A 499 26.91 7.61 -22.31
N TYR A 500 25.87 6.88 -22.69
CA TYR A 500 25.81 5.42 -22.51
C TYR A 500 26.48 4.69 -23.68
N ASN A 501 27.80 4.63 -23.65
CA ASN A 501 28.60 3.94 -24.65
C ASN A 501 28.74 2.42 -24.44
N ASN A 502 27.79 1.75 -23.82
CA ASN A 502 27.74 0.29 -23.84
C ASN A 502 26.73 -0.13 -24.90
N GLY A 503 27.19 -0.72 -26.00
CA GLY A 503 26.42 -0.98 -27.22
C GLY A 503 25.04 -1.64 -27.08
N GLU A 504 24.78 -2.35 -25.99
CA GLU A 504 23.45 -2.90 -25.67
C GLU A 504 22.42 -1.84 -25.26
N ILE A 505 22.88 -0.75 -24.60
CA ILE A 505 21.98 0.32 -24.11
C ILE A 505 21.63 1.27 -25.25
N ASP A 506 22.55 1.51 -26.21
CA ASP A 506 22.30 2.40 -27.34
C ASP A 506 21.14 1.92 -28.23
N SER A 507 20.94 0.62 -28.35
CA SER A 507 19.85 0.05 -29.15
C SER A 507 18.44 0.27 -28.54
N ARG A 508 18.36 0.61 -27.25
CA ARG A 508 17.12 0.80 -26.51
C ARG A 508 16.80 2.25 -26.17
N LEU A 509 17.65 3.18 -26.60
CA LEU A 509 17.39 4.62 -26.46
C LEU A 509 16.33 5.05 -27.48
N ILE A 510 15.34 5.81 -27.02
CA ILE A 510 14.27 6.33 -27.89
C ILE A 510 14.35 7.86 -28.00
N LYS A 511 14.34 8.36 -29.24
CA LYS A 511 14.35 9.80 -29.53
C LYS A 511 12.92 10.37 -29.52
N LYS A 512 12.82 11.69 -29.28
CA LYS A 512 11.54 12.42 -29.35
C LYS A 512 10.79 12.14 -30.65
N GLN A 513 11.49 12.10 -31.80
CA GLN A 513 10.87 11.87 -33.12
C GLN A 513 10.23 10.49 -33.23
N ASP A 514 10.82 9.47 -32.60
CA ASP A 514 10.30 8.12 -32.62
C ASP A 514 9.10 7.96 -31.68
N ILE A 515 9.13 8.62 -30.50
CA ILE A 515 7.95 8.70 -29.62
C ILE A 515 6.76 9.32 -30.36
N LEU A 516 6.99 10.37 -31.15
CA LEU A 516 5.93 11.02 -31.91
C LEU A 516 5.31 10.13 -33.03
N LYS A 517 5.99 9.06 -33.47
CA LYS A 517 5.47 8.06 -34.39
C LYS A 517 4.58 7.01 -33.71
N LEU A 518 4.82 6.76 -32.42
CA LEU A 518 4.07 5.77 -31.65
C LEU A 518 2.60 6.17 -31.49
N ARG A 519 1.76 5.16 -31.43
CA ARG A 519 0.34 5.34 -31.08
C ARG A 519 0.07 5.13 -29.60
N ILE A 520 0.87 4.28 -28.94
CA ILE A 520 0.71 3.94 -27.51
C ILE A 520 2.05 4.08 -26.81
N VAL A 521 2.08 4.86 -25.73
CA VAL A 521 3.22 5.00 -24.84
C VAL A 521 2.76 4.65 -23.43
N LEU A 522 3.46 3.73 -22.78
CA LEU A 522 3.26 3.40 -21.38
C LEU A 522 4.38 3.99 -20.53
N ALA A 523 4.06 4.54 -19.36
CA ALA A 523 5.06 5.10 -18.45
C ALA A 523 4.52 5.12 -17.01
N THR A 524 5.40 5.14 -15.99
CA THR A 524 4.94 5.66 -14.70
C THR A 524 4.73 7.16 -14.82
N GLU A 525 3.89 7.75 -13.96
CA GLU A 525 3.66 9.20 -13.94
C GLU A 525 4.98 9.98 -13.84
N GLY A 526 5.87 9.55 -12.93
CA GLY A 526 7.20 10.14 -12.78
C GLY A 526 8.09 10.00 -14.01
N THR A 527 7.99 8.87 -14.75
CA THR A 527 8.73 8.66 -16.01
C THR A 527 8.10 9.47 -17.14
N ALA A 528 6.77 9.65 -17.15
CA ALA A 528 6.10 10.53 -18.11
C ALA A 528 6.66 11.97 -18.06
N GLY A 529 7.06 12.44 -16.88
CA GLY A 529 7.75 13.73 -16.74
C GLY A 529 9.05 13.86 -17.52
N LEU A 530 9.67 12.75 -17.99
CA LEU A 530 10.83 12.79 -18.89
C LEU A 530 10.43 13.22 -20.31
N LEU A 531 9.20 12.92 -20.74
CA LEU A 531 8.67 13.39 -22.02
C LEU A 531 8.64 14.94 -22.08
N TYR A 532 8.39 15.60 -20.95
CA TYR A 532 8.46 17.05 -20.84
C TYR A 532 9.91 17.53 -21.08
N MET A 533 10.89 16.86 -20.46
CA MET A 533 12.31 17.20 -20.65
C MET A 533 12.79 16.96 -22.09
N MET A 534 12.21 15.98 -22.80
CA MET A 534 12.42 15.74 -24.22
C MET A 534 11.76 16.81 -25.11
N GLY A 535 11.02 17.75 -24.52
CA GLY A 535 10.35 18.85 -25.22
C GLY A 535 9.06 18.43 -25.95
N LEU A 536 8.37 17.38 -25.52
CA LEU A 536 7.02 17.10 -26.00
C LEU A 536 6.06 18.20 -25.51
N LYS A 537 5.08 18.53 -26.34
CA LYS A 537 4.14 19.64 -26.07
C LYS A 537 2.77 19.10 -25.68
N GLY A 538 1.95 19.94 -25.05
CA GLY A 538 0.53 19.69 -24.85
C GLY A 538 -0.18 19.44 -26.18
N GLY A 539 -1.16 18.55 -26.20
CA GLY A 539 -1.83 18.08 -27.38
C GLY A 539 -1.09 16.96 -28.13
N THR A 540 0.04 16.46 -27.60
CA THR A 540 0.75 15.32 -28.19
C THR A 540 -0.07 14.04 -28.10
N PHE A 541 -0.77 13.83 -27.00
CA PHE A 541 -1.65 12.68 -26.79
C PHE A 541 -3.12 13.13 -26.78
N THR A 542 -3.95 12.34 -27.45
CA THR A 542 -5.40 12.55 -27.52
C THR A 542 -6.14 11.92 -26.36
N HIS A 543 -5.58 10.85 -25.79
CA HIS A 543 -6.16 10.16 -24.65
C HIS A 543 -5.06 9.87 -23.63
N ILE A 544 -5.38 10.09 -22.35
CA ILE A 544 -4.53 9.75 -21.24
C ILE A 544 -5.30 8.80 -20.32
N PHE A 545 -4.75 7.60 -20.13
CA PHE A 545 -5.29 6.58 -19.24
C PHE A 545 -4.41 6.48 -18.00
N ILE A 546 -5.01 6.57 -16.81
CA ILE A 546 -4.29 6.48 -15.53
C ILE A 546 -4.92 5.39 -14.68
N ASP A 547 -4.22 4.27 -14.51
CA ASP A 547 -4.64 3.21 -13.59
C ASP A 547 -4.11 3.47 -12.18
N GLU A 548 -4.82 2.94 -11.17
CA GLU A 548 -4.52 3.18 -9.75
C GLU A 548 -4.38 4.67 -9.38
N ALA A 549 -5.16 5.54 -10.03
CA ALA A 549 -5.12 6.99 -9.90
C ALA A 549 -5.39 7.53 -8.47
N GLY A 550 -5.83 6.66 -7.55
CA GLY A 550 -5.97 6.98 -6.13
C GLY A 550 -4.66 7.08 -5.37
N GLN A 551 -3.55 6.55 -5.90
CA GLN A 551 -2.27 6.42 -5.19
C GLN A 551 -1.31 7.60 -5.42
N SER A 552 -1.56 8.44 -6.41
CA SER A 552 -0.68 9.55 -6.78
C SER A 552 -1.13 10.86 -6.17
N THR A 553 -0.15 11.69 -5.81
CA THR A 553 -0.43 13.09 -5.47
C THR A 553 -0.94 13.83 -6.70
N GLU A 554 -1.70 14.89 -6.48
CA GLU A 554 -2.21 15.69 -7.59
C GLU A 554 -1.10 16.30 -8.46
N PRO A 555 0.03 16.82 -7.89
CA PRO A 555 1.18 17.26 -8.68
C PRO A 555 1.84 16.17 -9.53
N GLU A 556 1.88 14.92 -9.07
CA GLU A 556 2.38 13.80 -9.86
C GLU A 556 1.50 13.52 -11.06
N MET A 557 0.18 13.54 -10.85
CA MET A 557 -0.81 13.32 -11.90
C MET A 557 -0.79 14.41 -12.98
N LEU A 558 -0.41 15.63 -12.64
CA LEU A 558 -0.24 16.69 -13.62
C LEU A 558 0.87 16.40 -14.65
N LEU A 559 1.86 15.54 -14.33
CA LEU A 559 2.94 15.21 -15.25
C LEU A 559 2.42 14.60 -16.57
N PRO A 560 1.66 13.48 -16.57
CA PRO A 560 1.06 12.98 -17.80
C PRO A 560 0.01 13.93 -18.37
N LEU A 561 -0.80 14.58 -17.54
CA LEU A 561 -1.86 15.48 -17.99
C LEU A 561 -1.33 16.69 -18.77
N SER A 562 -0.07 17.08 -18.56
CA SER A 562 0.57 18.19 -19.29
C SER A 562 0.66 17.98 -20.80
N PHE A 563 0.51 16.75 -21.28
CA PHE A 563 0.57 16.41 -22.71
C PHE A 563 -0.80 16.40 -23.40
N LEU A 564 -1.88 16.53 -22.65
CA LEU A 564 -3.24 16.63 -23.17
C LEU A 564 -3.61 18.07 -23.53
N ASP A 565 -4.52 18.21 -24.48
CA ASP A 565 -5.27 19.44 -24.70
C ASP A 565 -6.76 19.10 -24.61
N PRO A 566 -7.38 19.26 -23.44
CA PRO A 566 -8.76 18.81 -23.23
C PRO A 566 -9.78 19.60 -24.06
N TYR A 567 -9.44 20.81 -24.51
CA TYR A 567 -10.31 21.65 -25.31
C TYR A 567 -10.21 21.38 -26.81
N ARG A 568 -9.21 20.59 -27.23
CA ARG A 568 -9.01 20.13 -28.59
C ARG A 568 -9.21 18.64 -28.73
N ASP A 569 -10.36 18.15 -28.24
CA ASP A 569 -10.75 16.76 -28.36
C ASP A 569 -10.01 15.75 -27.45
N GLY A 570 -9.22 16.24 -26.49
CA GLY A 570 -8.51 15.40 -25.54
C GLY A 570 -9.44 14.80 -24.49
N GLN A 571 -9.09 13.59 -24.03
CA GLN A 571 -9.86 12.85 -23.03
C GLN A 571 -8.94 12.21 -21.99
N VAL A 572 -9.34 12.30 -20.72
CA VAL A 572 -8.68 11.64 -19.59
C VAL A 572 -9.58 10.53 -19.05
N VAL A 573 -9.00 9.37 -18.79
CA VAL A 573 -9.66 8.25 -18.15
C VAL A 573 -8.85 7.87 -16.92
N MET A 574 -9.47 7.92 -15.75
CA MET A 574 -8.84 7.56 -14.46
C MET A 574 -9.52 6.31 -13.91
N ALA A 575 -8.76 5.28 -13.58
CA ALA A 575 -9.27 4.14 -12.85
C ALA A 575 -8.65 4.08 -11.46
N GLY A 576 -9.45 3.73 -10.44
CA GLY A 576 -8.95 3.65 -9.08
C GLY A 576 -10.05 3.38 -8.07
N ASP A 577 -9.61 3.35 -6.82
CA ASP A 577 -10.49 3.16 -5.67
C ASP A 577 -10.10 4.14 -4.54
N PRO A 578 -10.93 5.13 -4.25
CA PRO A 578 -10.64 6.14 -3.22
C PRO A 578 -10.73 5.58 -1.78
N LYS A 579 -11.16 4.32 -1.61
CA LYS A 579 -11.23 3.63 -0.33
C LYS A 579 -10.02 2.72 -0.07
N GLN A 580 -9.08 2.63 -1.01
CA GLN A 580 -7.78 1.99 -0.85
C GLN A 580 -6.69 3.02 -0.54
N LEU A 581 -5.43 2.60 -0.54
CA LEU A 581 -4.32 3.48 -0.17
C LEU A 581 -4.26 4.73 -1.06
N GLY A 582 -4.14 5.86 -0.41
CA GLY A 582 -3.86 7.14 -1.04
C GLY A 582 -2.37 7.38 -1.28
N PRO A 583 -2.01 8.60 -1.72
CA PRO A 583 -0.63 9.01 -1.94
C PRO A 583 0.23 8.87 -0.68
N VAL A 584 1.48 8.45 -0.86
CA VAL A 584 2.47 8.41 0.21
C VAL A 584 3.08 9.80 0.36
N VAL A 585 2.81 10.45 1.49
CA VAL A 585 3.31 11.79 1.82
C VAL A 585 3.97 11.72 3.20
N MET A 586 5.23 12.12 3.29
CA MET A 586 6.03 12.08 4.52
C MET A 586 5.70 13.24 5.46
N SER A 587 5.50 14.44 4.91
CA SER A 587 5.12 15.61 5.69
C SER A 587 3.69 15.50 6.19
N VAL A 588 3.53 15.37 7.51
CA VAL A 588 2.20 15.33 8.16
C VAL A 588 1.40 16.58 7.83
N LEU A 589 2.04 17.76 7.89
CA LEU A 589 1.38 19.02 7.59
C LEU A 589 0.97 19.13 6.11
N ALA A 590 1.84 18.78 5.17
CA ALA A 590 1.49 18.78 3.75
C ALA A 590 0.37 17.78 3.44
N LYS A 591 0.42 16.60 4.07
CA LYS A 591 -0.60 15.56 3.93
C LYS A 591 -1.99 16.04 4.32
N ILE A 592 -2.14 16.60 5.53
CA ILE A 592 -3.46 17.09 6.01
C ILE A 592 -3.92 18.36 5.30
N SER A 593 -2.98 19.12 4.70
CA SER A 593 -3.28 20.34 3.94
C SER A 593 -3.67 20.09 2.48
N GLY A 594 -3.71 18.81 2.06
CA GLY A 594 -4.27 18.40 0.77
C GLY A 594 -3.32 17.65 -0.15
N LEU A 595 -1.99 17.59 0.12
CA LEU A 595 -1.07 16.81 -0.71
C LEU A 595 -1.34 15.29 -0.62
N GLY A 596 -1.89 14.84 0.52
CA GLY A 596 -2.29 13.44 0.72
C GLY A 596 -3.61 13.04 0.07
N LEU A 597 -4.32 13.97 -0.58
CA LEU A 597 -5.55 13.71 -1.31
C LEU A 597 -5.23 13.56 -2.80
N SER A 598 -5.54 12.41 -3.39
CA SER A 598 -5.38 12.23 -4.82
C SER A 598 -6.42 13.03 -5.62
N MET A 599 -6.10 13.37 -6.87
CA MET A 599 -7.04 14.02 -7.79
C MET A 599 -8.32 13.20 -7.98
N LEU A 600 -8.20 11.86 -8.09
CA LEU A 600 -9.34 10.96 -8.17
C LEU A 600 -10.25 11.09 -6.93
N SER A 601 -9.67 11.05 -5.73
CA SER A 601 -10.43 11.17 -4.48
C SER A 601 -11.07 12.54 -4.33
N ARG A 602 -10.44 13.59 -4.84
CA ARG A 602 -11.00 14.94 -4.87
C ARG A 602 -12.18 15.02 -5.83
N PHE A 603 -12.05 14.48 -7.05
CA PHE A 603 -13.12 14.56 -8.06
C PHE A 603 -14.38 13.78 -7.64
N ILE A 604 -14.24 12.60 -7.09
CA ILE A 604 -15.39 11.80 -6.63
C ILE A 604 -16.25 12.53 -5.58
N ASN A 605 -15.67 13.50 -4.87
CA ASN A 605 -16.38 14.31 -3.89
C ASN A 605 -17.03 15.58 -4.49
N TYR A 606 -16.84 15.87 -5.78
CA TYR A 606 -17.58 16.96 -6.43
C TYR A 606 -19.01 16.57 -6.76
N PRO A 607 -19.96 17.52 -6.69
CA PRO A 607 -21.39 17.26 -6.99
C PRO A 607 -21.64 16.56 -8.32
N SER A 608 -20.81 16.82 -9.34
CA SER A 608 -20.90 16.22 -10.67
C SER A 608 -20.64 14.71 -10.70
N TYR A 609 -19.82 14.21 -9.77
CA TYR A 609 -19.45 12.80 -9.64
C TYR A 609 -20.13 12.09 -8.47
N LEU A 610 -20.81 12.84 -7.60
CA LEU A 610 -21.52 12.26 -6.45
C LEU A 610 -22.67 11.36 -6.92
N ARG A 611 -22.92 10.34 -6.10
CA ARG A 611 -24.04 9.43 -6.30
C ARG A 611 -25.37 10.13 -6.02
N ASP A 612 -26.26 10.12 -7.02
CA ASP A 612 -27.63 10.63 -6.95
C ASP A 612 -28.58 9.62 -7.60
N THR A 613 -29.25 8.82 -6.79
CA THR A 613 -30.15 7.77 -7.26
C THR A 613 -31.46 8.32 -7.84
N ASN A 614 -31.81 9.57 -7.56
CA ASN A 614 -33.01 10.18 -8.11
C ASN A 614 -32.81 10.59 -9.56
N ILE A 615 -31.57 11.04 -9.91
CA ILE A 615 -31.26 11.51 -11.26
C ILE A 615 -30.77 10.38 -12.16
N PHE A 616 -30.01 9.42 -11.59
CA PHE A 616 -29.37 8.33 -12.35
C PHE A 616 -29.73 6.93 -11.79
N PRO A 617 -31.03 6.57 -11.67
CA PRO A 617 -31.43 5.30 -11.06
C PRO A 617 -30.88 4.07 -11.78
N GLU A 618 -30.81 4.09 -13.14
CA GLU A 618 -30.33 2.98 -13.96
C GLU A 618 -28.81 2.77 -13.94
N HIS A 619 -28.05 3.76 -13.40
CA HIS A 619 -26.59 3.75 -13.36
C HIS A 619 -26.05 3.69 -11.92
N ASN A 620 -26.75 2.99 -11.02
CA ASN A 620 -26.39 2.93 -9.60
C ASN A 620 -26.30 4.30 -8.91
N GLY A 621 -26.98 5.32 -9.46
CA GLY A 621 -26.96 6.70 -9.00
C GLY A 621 -25.78 7.54 -9.51
N PHE A 622 -24.97 7.05 -10.40
CA PHE A 622 -23.81 7.79 -10.93
C PHE A 622 -24.09 8.35 -12.33
N ASN A 623 -23.54 9.53 -12.62
CA ASN A 623 -23.63 10.14 -13.94
C ASN A 623 -22.82 9.33 -14.98
N PRO A 624 -23.45 8.62 -15.93
CA PRO A 624 -22.76 7.73 -16.85
C PRO A 624 -21.80 8.43 -17.81
N LYS A 625 -21.95 9.76 -18.00
CA LYS A 625 -21.04 10.56 -18.83
C LYS A 625 -19.70 10.83 -18.17
N LEU A 626 -19.62 10.70 -16.84
CA LEU A 626 -18.44 11.06 -16.04
C LEU A 626 -17.84 9.89 -15.27
N ILE A 627 -18.67 8.93 -14.80
CA ILE A 627 -18.23 7.89 -13.90
C ILE A 627 -19.03 6.62 -14.07
N THR A 628 -18.34 5.47 -14.03
CA THR A 628 -18.97 4.17 -13.84
C THR A 628 -18.43 3.51 -12.59
N HIS A 629 -19.34 3.05 -11.72
CA HIS A 629 -19.02 2.28 -10.53
C HIS A 629 -19.16 0.78 -10.84
N LEU A 630 -18.03 0.06 -10.78
CA LEU A 630 -17.99 -1.40 -10.93
C LEU A 630 -18.35 -2.05 -9.60
N ILE A 631 -19.33 -2.94 -9.57
CA ILE A 631 -19.83 -3.54 -8.33
C ILE A 631 -19.63 -5.06 -8.25
N GLN A 632 -19.49 -5.75 -9.37
CA GLN A 632 -19.31 -7.20 -9.37
C GLN A 632 -17.90 -7.61 -8.98
N ASN A 633 -17.76 -8.39 -7.92
CA ASN A 633 -16.47 -8.86 -7.42
C ASN A 633 -16.16 -10.27 -7.95
N TYR A 634 -15.05 -10.39 -8.69
CA TYR A 634 -14.57 -11.61 -9.31
C TYR A 634 -13.33 -12.22 -8.61
N ARG A 635 -12.97 -11.71 -7.43
CA ARG A 635 -11.71 -12.08 -6.78
C ARG A 635 -11.86 -13.14 -5.72
N ALA A 636 -12.82 -12.99 -4.83
CA ALA A 636 -12.82 -13.69 -3.57
C ALA A 636 -14.16 -14.36 -3.26
N LEU A 637 -14.12 -15.37 -2.41
CA LEU A 637 -15.31 -16.02 -1.89
C LEU A 637 -16.24 -15.00 -1.22
N PRO A 638 -17.58 -15.19 -1.28
CA PRO A 638 -18.58 -14.24 -0.76
C PRO A 638 -18.34 -13.85 0.70
N GLU A 639 -17.93 -14.79 1.53
CA GLU A 639 -17.72 -14.61 2.96
C GLU A 639 -16.52 -13.67 3.24
N ILE A 640 -15.51 -13.67 2.38
CA ILE A 640 -14.38 -12.73 2.46
C ILE A 640 -14.85 -11.34 2.00
N VAL A 641 -15.56 -11.29 0.87
CA VAL A 641 -16.08 -10.03 0.30
C VAL A 641 -17.00 -9.33 1.29
N LEU A 642 -17.86 -10.07 1.98
CA LEU A 642 -18.86 -9.54 2.93
C LEU A 642 -18.22 -8.60 3.96
N ASN A 643 -17.04 -8.93 4.46
CA ASN A 643 -16.38 -8.18 5.53
C ASN A 643 -16.02 -6.77 5.05
N TYR A 644 -15.20 -6.64 4.00
CA TYR A 644 -14.78 -5.31 3.53
C TYR A 644 -15.91 -4.57 2.78
N ASN A 645 -16.89 -5.28 2.21
CA ASN A 645 -18.06 -4.69 1.58
C ASN A 645 -18.92 -3.92 2.59
N LYS A 646 -19.22 -4.53 3.75
CA LYS A 646 -19.97 -3.85 4.82
C LYS A 646 -19.21 -2.67 5.39
N LEU A 647 -17.90 -2.84 5.63
CA LEU A 647 -17.07 -1.83 6.29
C LEU A 647 -16.80 -0.61 5.40
N PHE A 648 -16.55 -0.80 4.10
CA PHE A 648 -16.03 0.27 3.24
C PHE A 648 -16.92 0.62 2.05
N TYR A 649 -17.77 -0.31 1.57
CA TYR A 649 -18.54 -0.13 0.32
C TYR A 649 -20.06 -0.13 0.52
N LYS A 650 -20.54 0.05 1.75
CA LYS A 650 -22.00 0.14 2.07
C LYS A 650 -22.81 -1.04 1.51
N SER A 651 -22.23 -2.24 1.48
CA SER A 651 -22.81 -3.46 0.93
C SER A 651 -23.22 -3.39 -0.56
N LEU A 652 -22.56 -2.55 -1.35
CA LEU A 652 -22.84 -2.40 -2.78
C LEU A 652 -22.18 -3.47 -3.64
N LEU A 653 -21.11 -4.15 -3.16
CA LEU A 653 -20.43 -5.15 -3.95
C LEU A 653 -21.23 -6.45 -4.04
N VAL A 654 -21.25 -7.02 -5.23
CA VAL A 654 -21.91 -8.29 -5.53
C VAL A 654 -20.85 -9.36 -5.78
N PRO A 655 -20.66 -10.33 -4.89
CA PRO A 655 -19.76 -11.46 -5.14
C PRO A 655 -20.26 -12.31 -6.32
N THR A 656 -19.36 -12.73 -7.18
CA THR A 656 -19.70 -13.56 -8.36
C THR A 656 -19.21 -15.01 -8.24
N ILE A 657 -18.29 -15.30 -7.30
CA ILE A 657 -17.77 -16.66 -7.06
C ILE A 657 -18.75 -17.41 -6.16
N LEU A 658 -19.85 -17.88 -6.73
CA LEU A 658 -20.91 -18.60 -6.04
C LEU A 658 -20.88 -20.11 -6.28
N ASN A 659 -20.11 -20.58 -7.27
CA ASN A 659 -20.05 -21.97 -7.68
C ASN A 659 -19.11 -22.78 -6.76
N ASP A 660 -19.55 -23.95 -6.32
CA ASP A 660 -18.72 -24.88 -5.54
C ASP A 660 -17.54 -25.46 -6.33
N ASN A 661 -17.62 -25.44 -7.65
CA ASN A 661 -16.52 -25.81 -8.54
C ASN A 661 -15.50 -24.69 -8.80
N ALA A 662 -15.64 -23.51 -8.17
CA ALA A 662 -14.66 -22.46 -8.29
C ALA A 662 -13.33 -22.88 -7.64
N PRO A 663 -12.17 -22.55 -8.26
CA PRO A 663 -10.85 -22.91 -7.72
C PRO A 663 -10.65 -22.52 -6.26
N GLU A 664 -11.19 -21.37 -5.87
CA GLU A 664 -11.13 -20.84 -4.50
C GLU A 664 -11.89 -21.74 -3.51
N ARG A 665 -13.07 -22.22 -3.91
CA ARG A 665 -13.90 -23.10 -3.08
C ARG A 665 -13.32 -24.51 -3.01
N ILE A 666 -12.85 -25.05 -4.12
CA ILE A 666 -12.16 -26.34 -4.18
C ILE A 666 -10.93 -26.34 -3.27
N LEU A 667 -10.09 -25.30 -3.35
CA LEU A 667 -8.91 -25.18 -2.49
C LEU A 667 -9.28 -25.19 -1.01
N LEU A 668 -10.29 -24.41 -0.62
CA LEU A 668 -10.76 -24.34 0.77
C LEU A 668 -11.31 -25.69 1.26
N ASN A 669 -12.11 -26.38 0.47
CA ASN A 669 -12.69 -27.68 0.80
C ASN A 669 -11.57 -28.74 0.95
N ASN A 670 -10.66 -28.84 -0.01
CA ASN A 670 -9.53 -29.76 0.04
C ASN A 670 -8.65 -29.51 1.28
N LEU A 671 -8.43 -28.22 1.62
CA LEU A 671 -7.67 -27.85 2.80
C LEU A 671 -8.38 -28.31 4.09
N ASN A 672 -9.69 -28.10 4.20
CA ASN A 672 -10.48 -28.50 5.37
C ASN A 672 -10.55 -30.01 5.59
N GLU A 673 -10.41 -30.79 4.53
CA GLU A 673 -10.37 -32.26 4.57
C GLU A 673 -8.96 -32.81 4.83
N ASN A 674 -7.92 -31.95 4.71
CA ASN A 674 -6.54 -32.39 4.81
C ASN A 674 -6.12 -32.68 6.25
N ALA A 675 -5.54 -33.87 6.47
CA ALA A 675 -5.11 -34.36 7.80
C ALA A 675 -3.99 -33.50 8.45
N HIS A 676 -3.25 -32.70 7.66
CA HIS A 676 -2.19 -31.82 8.16
C HIS A 676 -2.70 -30.45 8.56
N TRP A 677 -3.89 -30.03 8.07
CA TRP A 677 -4.44 -28.71 8.37
C TRP A 677 -4.84 -28.58 9.84
N LYS A 678 -5.58 -29.54 10.37
CA LYS A 678 -5.96 -29.66 11.81
C LYS A 678 -6.42 -28.36 12.48
N ILE A 679 -7.23 -27.58 11.81
CA ILE A 679 -7.83 -26.35 12.33
C ILE A 679 -9.32 -26.56 12.49
N ASP A 680 -9.87 -26.29 13.68
CA ASP A 680 -11.30 -26.47 13.99
C ASP A 680 -12.22 -25.37 13.42
N CYS A 681 -11.78 -24.70 12.37
CA CYS A 681 -12.54 -23.67 11.65
C CYS A 681 -12.60 -24.03 10.18
N LYS A 682 -13.79 -24.01 9.61
CA LYS A 682 -14.03 -24.43 8.21
C LYS A 682 -14.31 -23.26 7.27
N GLY A 683 -14.53 -22.06 7.81
CA GLY A 683 -14.84 -20.89 7.01
C GLY A 683 -13.61 -20.27 6.36
N PRO A 684 -13.81 -19.44 5.31
CA PRO A 684 -12.72 -18.80 4.59
C PRO A 684 -12.10 -17.60 5.31
N VAL A 685 -12.64 -17.21 6.48
CA VAL A 685 -12.07 -16.12 7.31
C VAL A 685 -11.87 -16.66 8.72
N ILE A 686 -10.62 -16.86 9.11
CA ILE A 686 -10.22 -17.37 10.43
C ILE A 686 -9.57 -16.23 11.21
N VAL A 687 -10.01 -16.03 12.46
CA VAL A 687 -9.35 -15.14 13.41
C VAL A 687 -8.71 -15.97 14.52
N HIS A 688 -7.40 -15.84 14.66
CA HIS A 688 -6.63 -16.54 15.69
C HIS A 688 -6.17 -15.55 16.76
N GLY A 689 -6.74 -15.64 17.95
CA GLY A 689 -6.38 -14.83 19.10
C GLY A 689 -5.05 -15.26 19.71
N VAL A 690 -4.06 -14.38 19.69
CA VAL A 690 -2.73 -14.57 20.29
C VAL A 690 -2.42 -13.35 21.16
N VAL A 691 -2.30 -13.55 22.46
CA VAL A 691 -1.84 -12.54 23.42
C VAL A 691 -0.34 -12.75 23.66
N GLY A 692 0.46 -12.12 22.82
CA GLY A 692 1.92 -12.14 22.92
C GLY A 692 2.49 -10.81 23.42
N GLU A 693 3.80 -10.67 23.36
CA GLU A 693 4.52 -9.45 23.72
C GLU A 693 5.03 -8.75 22.46
N ASP A 694 4.58 -7.50 22.25
CA ASP A 694 5.11 -6.66 21.19
C ASP A 694 6.30 -5.85 21.70
N SER A 695 7.32 -5.72 20.86
CA SER A 695 8.55 -4.98 21.13
C SER A 695 8.87 -4.03 19.98
N GLN A 696 9.52 -2.92 20.32
CA GLN A 696 10.00 -1.97 19.31
C GLN A 696 11.41 -2.34 18.89
N ASP A 697 11.72 -2.21 17.60
CA ASP A 697 13.06 -2.38 17.08
C ASP A 697 13.97 -1.25 17.60
N PRO A 698 15.12 -1.53 18.22
CA PRO A 698 16.02 -0.48 18.72
C PRO A 698 16.57 0.44 17.62
N SER A 699 16.65 -0.04 16.38
CA SER A 699 17.19 0.70 15.23
C SER A 699 16.14 1.47 14.44
N SER A 700 14.83 1.23 14.70
CA SER A 700 13.74 1.83 13.93
C SER A 700 12.47 2.01 14.78
N PRO A 701 11.55 2.90 14.39
CA PRO A 701 10.26 3.03 15.08
C PRO A 701 9.32 1.85 14.82
N SER A 702 9.77 0.81 14.15
CA SER A 702 8.97 -0.35 13.78
C SER A 702 8.77 -1.31 14.96
N TRP A 703 7.66 -2.05 14.93
CA TRP A 703 7.27 -2.99 15.97
C TRP A 703 7.30 -4.42 15.46
N PHE A 704 7.52 -5.37 16.36
CA PHE A 704 7.41 -6.80 16.07
C PHE A 704 6.85 -7.56 17.26
N ASN A 705 6.26 -8.73 16.99
CA ASN A 705 5.68 -9.63 17.97
C ASN A 705 6.15 -11.05 17.67
N PRO A 706 7.08 -11.58 18.46
CA PRO A 706 7.64 -12.92 18.22
C PRO A 706 6.61 -14.05 18.28
N HIS A 707 5.59 -13.94 19.14
CA HIS A 707 4.53 -14.94 19.27
C HIS A 707 3.69 -15.01 17.99
N GLU A 708 3.29 -13.85 17.46
CA GLU A 708 2.56 -13.80 16.18
C GLU A 708 3.42 -14.26 15.01
N ALA A 709 4.71 -13.88 14.97
CA ALA A 709 5.64 -14.34 13.93
C ALA A 709 5.79 -15.87 13.94
N PHE A 710 5.89 -16.46 15.13
CA PHE A 710 5.95 -17.91 15.27
C PHE A 710 4.62 -18.59 14.90
N GLN A 711 3.48 -17.97 15.22
CA GLN A 711 2.18 -18.48 14.80
C GLN A 711 2.01 -18.44 13.27
N VAL A 712 2.56 -17.43 12.59
CA VAL A 712 2.64 -17.37 11.12
C VAL A 712 3.47 -18.56 10.58
N LEU A 713 4.62 -18.86 11.17
CA LEU A 713 5.45 -20.03 10.81
C LEU A 713 4.65 -21.33 10.93
N LEU A 714 3.89 -21.50 12.02
CA LEU A 714 3.08 -22.70 12.21
C LEU A 714 2.00 -22.84 11.11
N TYR A 715 1.33 -21.77 10.75
CA TYR A 715 0.36 -21.77 9.66
C TYR A 715 1.03 -22.08 8.32
N PHE A 716 2.12 -21.41 8.01
CA PHE A 716 2.88 -21.66 6.78
C PHE A 716 3.30 -23.15 6.69
N THR A 717 3.86 -23.68 7.78
CA THR A 717 4.27 -25.09 7.81
C THR A 717 3.11 -26.05 7.58
N ARG A 718 1.94 -25.79 8.17
CA ARG A 718 0.74 -26.61 7.96
C ARG A 718 0.24 -26.53 6.51
N LEU A 719 0.22 -25.33 5.93
CA LEU A 719 -0.17 -25.12 4.54
C LEU A 719 0.74 -25.86 3.55
N MET A 720 2.07 -25.76 3.76
CA MET A 720 3.06 -26.47 2.94
C MET A 720 2.88 -27.99 3.04
N LYS A 721 2.69 -28.53 4.26
CA LYS A 721 2.40 -29.97 4.48
C LYS A 721 1.07 -30.40 3.85
N SER A 722 0.13 -29.49 3.69
CA SER A 722 -1.16 -29.74 3.02
C SER A 722 -1.07 -29.62 1.50
N GLY A 723 0.13 -29.41 0.92
CA GLY A 723 0.37 -29.35 -0.52
C GLY A 723 0.09 -27.99 -1.18
N ILE A 724 -0.07 -26.92 -0.39
CA ILE A 724 -0.28 -25.57 -0.94
C ILE A 724 1.06 -24.98 -1.39
N SER A 725 1.08 -24.37 -2.58
CA SER A 725 2.27 -23.69 -3.09
C SER A 725 2.58 -22.40 -2.31
N ALA A 726 3.86 -22.12 -2.09
CA ALA A 726 4.28 -20.87 -1.49
C ALA A 726 3.87 -19.63 -2.33
N ASP A 727 3.72 -19.78 -3.63
CA ASP A 727 3.24 -18.70 -4.53
C ASP A 727 1.77 -18.35 -4.30
N ASP A 728 0.98 -19.28 -3.79
CA ASP A 728 -0.43 -19.06 -3.43
C ASP A 728 -0.63 -18.43 -2.06
N ILE A 729 0.46 -18.28 -1.28
CA ILE A 729 0.44 -17.73 0.07
C ILE A 729 1.02 -16.32 0.07
N GLY A 730 0.34 -15.41 0.76
CA GLY A 730 0.84 -14.08 1.06
C GLY A 730 0.79 -13.80 2.56
N ILE A 731 1.82 -13.16 3.09
CA ILE A 731 1.88 -12.77 4.51
C ILE A 731 1.94 -11.27 4.59
N ILE A 732 0.96 -10.67 5.26
CA ILE A 732 0.80 -9.21 5.39
C ILE A 732 0.96 -8.82 6.85
N THR A 733 1.77 -7.81 7.11
CA THR A 733 1.90 -7.21 8.43
C THR A 733 2.09 -5.69 8.31
N PRO A 734 1.68 -4.89 9.30
CA PRO A 734 1.81 -3.44 9.24
C PRO A 734 3.24 -2.91 9.41
N TYR A 735 4.17 -3.72 9.92
CA TYR A 735 5.48 -3.26 10.37
C TYR A 735 6.63 -3.99 9.68
N ALA A 736 7.62 -3.23 9.21
CA ALA A 736 8.79 -3.77 8.53
C ALA A 736 9.60 -4.74 9.40
N SER A 737 9.78 -4.43 10.70
CA SER A 737 10.51 -5.34 11.62
C SER A 737 9.79 -6.68 11.80
N GLN A 738 8.44 -6.71 11.72
CA GLN A 738 7.71 -7.97 11.73
C GLN A 738 7.91 -8.75 10.43
N VAL A 739 7.99 -8.06 9.28
CA VAL A 739 8.31 -8.70 7.99
C VAL A 739 9.66 -9.42 8.09
N SER A 740 10.68 -8.72 8.61
CA SER A 740 12.04 -9.28 8.77
C SER A 740 12.03 -10.49 9.70
N LYS A 741 11.36 -10.36 10.85
CA LYS A 741 11.26 -11.47 11.82
C LYS A 741 10.56 -12.70 11.25
N ILE A 742 9.46 -12.52 10.54
CA ILE A 742 8.77 -13.62 9.86
C ILE A 742 9.70 -14.25 8.80
N HIS A 743 10.38 -13.41 8.00
CA HIS A 743 11.29 -13.89 6.97
C HIS A 743 12.48 -14.70 7.53
N GLU A 744 13.10 -14.19 8.62
CA GLU A 744 14.16 -14.89 9.34
C GLU A 744 13.70 -16.28 9.84
N LEU A 745 12.53 -16.34 10.48
CA LEU A 745 11.94 -17.59 10.97
C LEU A 745 11.64 -18.56 9.82
N LEU A 746 10.99 -18.09 8.78
CA LEU A 746 10.68 -18.93 7.62
C LEU A 746 11.95 -19.48 6.97
N LYS A 747 12.99 -18.65 6.81
CA LYS A 747 14.28 -19.10 6.27
C LYS A 747 15.01 -20.09 7.16
N MET A 748 14.93 -19.90 8.48
CA MET A 748 15.57 -20.80 9.46
C MET A 748 14.94 -22.19 9.45
N TYR A 749 13.59 -22.26 9.40
CA TYR A 749 12.86 -23.54 9.51
C TYR A 749 12.56 -24.19 8.16
N HIS A 750 12.65 -23.44 7.06
CA HIS A 750 12.41 -23.90 5.70
C HIS A 750 13.49 -23.39 4.72
N PRO A 751 14.79 -23.75 4.93
CA PRO A 751 15.90 -23.21 4.15
C PRO A 751 15.84 -23.58 2.66
N ASP A 752 15.30 -24.77 2.34
CA ASP A 752 15.27 -25.34 0.99
C ASP A 752 13.97 -25.09 0.23
N ILE A 753 13.01 -24.37 0.84
CA ILE A 753 11.71 -24.10 0.23
C ILE A 753 11.63 -22.66 -0.22
N LYS A 754 11.04 -22.43 -1.40
CA LYS A 754 10.68 -21.09 -1.83
C LYS A 754 9.77 -20.42 -0.79
N LEU A 755 10.18 -19.27 -0.29
CA LEU A 755 9.41 -18.55 0.71
C LEU A 755 8.22 -17.82 0.10
N PRO A 756 7.10 -17.68 0.84
CA PRO A 756 5.95 -16.93 0.40
C PRO A 756 6.28 -15.43 0.37
N LYS A 757 5.57 -14.69 -0.46
CA LYS A 757 5.69 -13.23 -0.42
C LYS A 757 5.26 -12.71 0.94
N THR A 758 6.20 -12.11 1.66
CA THR A 758 5.97 -11.45 2.95
C THR A 758 6.21 -9.95 2.79
N GLY A 759 5.32 -9.10 3.30
CA GLY A 759 5.49 -7.66 3.15
C GLY A 759 4.49 -6.82 3.92
N THR A 760 4.68 -5.49 3.85
CA THR A 760 3.70 -4.55 4.38
C THR A 760 2.48 -4.44 3.47
N VAL A 761 1.42 -3.82 3.96
CA VAL A 761 0.16 -3.64 3.19
C VAL A 761 0.41 -2.91 1.87
N GLU A 762 1.31 -1.93 1.89
CA GLU A 762 1.71 -1.17 0.70
C GLU A 762 2.32 -2.06 -0.38
N MET A 763 3.11 -3.05 0.02
CA MET A 763 3.75 -4.00 -0.91
C MET A 763 2.76 -4.99 -1.54
N PHE A 764 1.59 -5.16 -0.95
CA PHE A 764 0.51 -6.02 -1.45
C PHE A 764 -0.54 -5.28 -2.26
N GLN A 765 -0.42 -3.96 -2.41
CA GLN A 765 -1.35 -3.22 -3.24
C GLN A 765 -1.28 -3.67 -4.71
N GLY A 766 -2.44 -3.84 -5.35
CA GLY A 766 -2.52 -4.42 -6.70
C GLY A 766 -2.30 -5.93 -6.79
N GLN A 767 -1.89 -6.60 -5.70
CA GLN A 767 -1.63 -8.05 -5.69
C GLN A 767 -2.73 -8.81 -4.98
N GLU A 768 -2.77 -10.11 -5.23
CA GLU A 768 -3.74 -11.05 -4.62
C GLU A 768 -3.11 -12.44 -4.51
N ARG A 769 -3.57 -13.23 -3.54
CA ARG A 769 -3.16 -14.63 -3.34
C ARG A 769 -4.36 -15.48 -2.98
N MET A 770 -4.25 -16.78 -3.19
CA MET A 770 -5.28 -17.72 -2.76
C MET A 770 -5.46 -17.65 -1.25
N ILE A 771 -4.37 -17.60 -0.50
CA ILE A 771 -4.33 -17.56 0.97
C ILE A 771 -3.57 -16.33 1.44
N ILE A 772 -4.16 -15.56 2.35
CA ILE A 772 -3.50 -14.45 3.01
C ILE A 772 -3.47 -14.68 4.53
N ILE A 773 -2.30 -14.49 5.11
CA ILE A 773 -2.10 -14.49 6.57
C ILE A 773 -1.77 -13.05 6.98
N ILE A 774 -2.54 -12.48 7.91
CA ILE A 774 -2.31 -11.14 8.47
C ILE A 774 -1.82 -11.28 9.91
N SER A 775 -0.66 -10.67 10.25
CA SER A 775 -0.20 -10.49 11.62
C SER A 775 -0.40 -9.04 12.04
N ILE A 776 -1.16 -8.81 13.11
CA ILE A 776 -1.53 -7.47 13.60
C ILE A 776 -0.42 -6.82 14.42
N VAL A 777 0.40 -7.62 15.09
CA VAL A 777 1.59 -7.26 15.89
C VAL A 777 1.27 -6.64 17.24
N ARG A 778 0.42 -5.60 17.31
CA ARG A 778 0.20 -4.83 18.55
C ARG A 778 -0.61 -5.64 19.57
N SER A 779 -0.02 -5.80 20.74
CA SER A 779 -0.56 -6.67 21.80
C SER A 779 -0.70 -5.99 23.17
N LYS A 780 0.08 -4.93 23.46
CA LYS A 780 0.00 -4.24 24.76
C LYS A 780 -1.24 -3.34 24.83
N SER A 781 -2.13 -3.67 25.75
CA SER A 781 -3.16 -2.74 26.24
C SER A 781 -2.54 -1.80 27.25
N THR A 782 -1.84 -0.76 26.82
CA THR A 782 -1.42 0.29 27.73
C THR A 782 -2.66 1.08 28.15
N VAL A 783 -3.01 0.99 29.41
CA VAL A 783 -3.97 1.87 30.09
C VAL A 783 -3.36 3.27 30.11
N GLY A 784 -3.64 4.07 29.08
CA GLY A 784 -3.17 5.43 28.92
C GLY A 784 -4.29 6.36 28.46
N SER A 785 -4.03 7.67 28.38
CA SER A 785 -4.99 8.67 27.91
C SER A 785 -5.53 8.34 26.52
N GLU A 786 -6.67 8.93 26.10
CA GLU A 786 -7.22 8.73 24.74
C GLU A 786 -6.24 9.06 23.62
N LYS A 787 -5.29 9.98 23.86
CA LYS A 787 -4.20 10.30 22.93
C LYS A 787 -3.21 9.13 22.80
N ASP A 788 -2.88 8.46 23.89
CA ASP A 788 -2.00 7.29 23.90
C ASP A 788 -2.65 6.08 23.22
N LYS A 789 -3.96 5.91 23.34
CA LYS A 789 -4.72 4.86 22.64
C LYS A 789 -4.61 5.00 21.12
N LYS A 790 -4.69 6.23 20.60
CA LYS A 790 -4.59 6.50 19.17
C LYS A 790 -3.17 6.27 18.61
N PHE A 791 -2.15 6.57 19.40
CA PHE A 791 -0.74 6.29 19.06
C PHE A 791 -0.39 4.81 19.19
N ASN A 792 -0.93 4.11 20.17
CA ASN A 792 -0.66 2.69 20.39
C ASN A 792 -1.29 1.76 19.36
N LEU A 793 -2.44 2.14 18.78
CA LEU A 793 -3.10 1.37 17.72
C LEU A 793 -2.53 1.67 16.32
N GLY A 794 -1.91 2.83 16.13
CA GLY A 794 -1.18 3.24 14.93
C GLY A 794 -1.82 2.80 13.60
N PHE A 795 -1.26 1.77 13.03
CA PHE A 795 -1.68 1.19 11.76
C PHE A 795 -3.13 0.66 11.76
N LEU A 796 -3.59 0.08 12.88
CA LEU A 796 -4.92 -0.53 12.98
C LEU A 796 -6.05 0.48 12.79
N THR A 797 -5.78 1.78 12.97
CA THR A 797 -6.78 2.84 12.80
C THR A 797 -6.95 3.30 11.35
N ALA A 798 -6.01 2.96 10.46
CA ALA A 798 -6.04 3.41 9.07
C ALA A 798 -7.00 2.56 8.23
N LYS A 799 -8.17 3.12 7.92
CA LYS A 799 -9.25 2.43 7.18
C LYS A 799 -8.81 1.93 5.81
N GLU A 800 -8.01 2.71 5.07
CA GLU A 800 -7.56 2.36 3.72
C GLU A 800 -6.61 1.15 3.76
N ARG A 801 -5.72 1.10 4.75
CA ARG A 801 -4.80 -0.03 4.96
C ARG A 801 -5.56 -1.30 5.34
N THR A 802 -6.52 -1.18 6.25
CA THR A 802 -7.38 -2.30 6.64
C THR A 802 -8.14 -2.85 5.43
N ASN A 803 -8.71 -1.96 4.60
CA ASN A 803 -9.41 -2.37 3.38
C ASN A 803 -8.50 -3.13 2.40
N VAL A 804 -7.29 -2.63 2.18
CA VAL A 804 -6.32 -3.32 1.31
C VAL A 804 -5.96 -4.68 1.88
N ALA A 805 -5.61 -4.78 3.17
CA ALA A 805 -5.23 -6.04 3.80
C ALA A 805 -6.32 -7.12 3.68
N LEU A 806 -7.57 -6.77 4.00
CA LEU A 806 -8.72 -7.69 3.96
C LEU A 806 -9.11 -8.13 2.56
N SER A 807 -8.79 -7.34 1.53
CA SER A 807 -9.23 -7.58 0.15
C SER A 807 -8.19 -8.30 -0.74
N ARG A 808 -7.11 -8.84 -0.16
CA ARG A 808 -6.05 -9.54 -0.93
C ARG A 808 -6.27 -11.04 -1.07
N ALA A 809 -7.03 -11.66 -0.14
CA ALA A 809 -7.31 -13.09 -0.16
C ALA A 809 -8.38 -13.44 -1.20
N LYS A 810 -8.24 -14.61 -1.85
CA LYS A 810 -9.23 -15.19 -2.74
C LYS A 810 -10.04 -16.29 -2.05
N ALA A 811 -9.36 -17.28 -1.46
CA ALA A 811 -9.97 -18.48 -0.88
C ALA A 811 -9.94 -18.52 0.65
N LEU A 812 -8.84 -18.07 1.28
CA LEU A 812 -8.68 -18.13 2.75
C LEU A 812 -7.97 -16.89 3.27
N LEU A 813 -8.54 -16.30 4.32
CA LEU A 813 -7.98 -15.18 5.07
C LEU A 813 -7.79 -15.59 6.53
N ILE A 814 -6.54 -15.58 7.00
CA ILE A 814 -6.17 -15.88 8.38
C ILE A 814 -5.68 -14.59 9.03
N ILE A 815 -6.25 -14.22 10.16
CA ILE A 815 -5.89 -13.02 10.91
C ILE A 815 -5.39 -13.43 12.29
N ILE A 816 -4.15 -13.06 12.61
CA ILE A 816 -3.48 -13.38 13.88
C ILE A 816 -3.30 -12.08 14.66
N GLY A 817 -3.73 -12.05 15.92
CA GLY A 817 -3.55 -10.87 16.76
C GLY A 817 -4.25 -10.97 18.10
N ASN A 818 -3.99 -9.97 18.95
CA ASN A 818 -4.60 -9.88 20.28
C ASN A 818 -6.07 -9.41 20.17
N PRO A 819 -7.06 -10.21 20.60
CA PRO A 819 -8.46 -9.85 20.52
C PRO A 819 -8.83 -8.62 21.33
N SER A 820 -8.17 -8.36 22.46
CA SER A 820 -8.39 -7.14 23.25
C SER A 820 -7.97 -5.87 22.47
N THR A 821 -6.85 -5.95 21.75
CA THR A 821 -6.41 -4.86 20.86
C THR A 821 -7.36 -4.69 19.68
N MET A 822 -7.83 -5.79 19.09
CA MET A 822 -8.80 -5.76 17.99
C MET A 822 -10.13 -5.10 18.39
N GLN A 823 -10.61 -5.34 19.59
CA GLN A 823 -11.86 -4.75 20.11
C GLN A 823 -11.78 -3.23 20.25
N MET A 824 -10.59 -2.64 20.43
CA MET A 824 -10.41 -1.19 20.54
C MET A 824 -10.66 -0.44 19.22
N ASN A 825 -10.66 -1.13 18.08
CA ASN A 825 -10.85 -0.51 16.77
C ASN A 825 -12.14 -1.00 16.10
N TYR A 826 -12.92 -0.09 15.55
CA TYR A 826 -14.21 -0.38 14.92
C TYR A 826 -14.12 -1.47 13.82
N TYR A 827 -13.13 -1.39 12.93
CA TYR A 827 -12.99 -2.33 11.80
C TYR A 827 -12.61 -3.73 12.28
N TRP A 828 -11.63 -3.82 13.16
CA TRP A 828 -11.14 -5.10 13.68
C TRP A 828 -12.11 -5.73 14.66
N LYS A 829 -12.83 -4.93 15.47
CA LYS A 829 -13.92 -5.39 16.32
C LYS A 829 -15.02 -6.04 15.49
N PHE A 830 -15.39 -5.44 14.35
CA PHE A 830 -16.38 -6.01 13.44
C PHE A 830 -15.93 -7.38 12.92
N ILE A 831 -14.68 -7.50 12.42
CA ILE A 831 -14.13 -8.77 11.91
C ILE A 831 -14.11 -9.85 12.99
N LEU A 832 -13.62 -9.52 14.19
CA LEU A 832 -13.59 -10.41 15.34
C LEU A 832 -15.01 -10.90 15.68
N SER A 833 -15.99 -10.00 15.75
CA SER A 833 -17.39 -10.34 16.04
C SER A 833 -18.00 -11.26 14.98
N GLN A 834 -17.69 -11.05 13.70
CA GLN A 834 -18.15 -11.93 12.62
C GLN A 834 -17.48 -13.32 12.72
N ALA A 835 -16.20 -13.39 13.05
CA ALA A 835 -15.50 -14.66 13.21
C ALA A 835 -16.07 -15.47 14.38
N ILE A 836 -16.36 -14.85 15.52
CA ILE A 836 -16.98 -15.50 16.68
C ILE A 836 -18.39 -15.99 16.29
N LYS A 837 -19.20 -15.15 15.67
CA LYS A 837 -20.57 -15.50 15.27
C LYS A 837 -20.62 -16.68 14.30
N ASN A 838 -19.66 -16.79 13.40
CA ASN A 838 -19.58 -17.81 12.37
C ASN A 838 -18.75 -19.04 12.79
N ASP A 839 -18.39 -19.16 14.05
CA ASP A 839 -17.61 -20.25 14.62
C ASP A 839 -16.20 -20.40 13.97
N ASN A 840 -15.60 -19.28 13.58
CA ASN A 840 -14.28 -19.18 12.93
C ASN A 840 -13.24 -18.42 13.78
N TYR A 841 -13.46 -18.38 15.10
CA TYR A 841 -12.49 -17.87 16.06
C TYR A 841 -11.83 -19.01 16.82
N ILE A 842 -10.50 -18.95 16.98
CA ILE A 842 -9.69 -19.88 17.78
C ILE A 842 -8.63 -19.10 18.57
N GLY A 843 -8.05 -19.74 19.58
CA GLY A 843 -6.96 -19.16 20.38
C GLY A 843 -7.42 -18.71 21.76
N CYS A 844 -6.79 -17.63 22.27
CA CYS A 844 -7.03 -17.12 23.62
C CYS A 844 -8.48 -16.68 23.83
N ASN A 845 -8.90 -16.69 25.09
CA ASN A 845 -10.27 -16.29 25.46
C ASN A 845 -10.52 -14.81 25.14
N VAL A 846 -11.68 -14.51 24.59
CA VAL A 846 -12.10 -13.12 24.32
C VAL A 846 -12.73 -12.59 25.58
N THR A 847 -12.03 -11.72 26.31
CA THR A 847 -12.61 -11.00 27.45
C THR A 847 -13.64 -10.02 26.93
N GLU A 848 -14.90 -10.18 27.31
CA GLU A 848 -15.94 -9.17 27.08
C GLU A 848 -15.64 -7.93 27.92
N TYR A 849 -15.40 -6.77 27.27
CA TYR A 849 -15.38 -5.45 27.88
C TYR A 849 -16.70 -4.74 27.61
#